data_cadff8e73460718a0a4f44d316bf1b16
#
_entry.id   cadff8e73460718a0a4f44d316bf1b16
#
_cell.length_a   1.000
_cell.length_b   1.000
_cell.length_c   1.000
_cell.angle_alpha   90.00
_cell.angle_beta   90.00
_cell.angle_gamma   90.00
#
_symmetry.space_group_name_H-M   'P 1'
#
loop_
_entity.id
_entity.type
_entity.pdbx_description
1 polymer ?
#
loop_
_entity_poly.entity_id
_entity_poly.type
_entity_poly.pdbx_seq_one_letter_code
_entity_poly.pdbx_strand_id
1 'polypeptide(L)'
;MIPPVYINPRIPLVKAVTAWLVGEVRTTPSGVKSLAHLLVIVPTRQAGRRLRLALAEATGGCLPPMIRLPYQVIVPAQAPDLSVATPAETIACLSHLLMDLDLRDFPNLFPEKGRPTQKSFSWALGVAGQLNELWSMLQENGLTMEDVAGSIATILEDETLDVEVERWKDLAEVERRFFSLLKEKGRTPPSLVRKFAIDRPLCPAGIERIILPSLADAQPALYPVLEKLGVICPVTVLIHADPSQASCFDRWGRPEPSQWLGEHAPLLPLQDEDIVLTANSAEQARLVARAFAQVPASEEVPSLGLADETLFSELQSAFLSLGLRLHNPAAYPLSTSSLGRLIHQLERLCSQPRFTVLAAFLREADVLCWLENRFASLPDFAYTDVLRALDELQNTHLPQTLEEIFRFSAQACADETYSANAKRRWTHLRLALEAVRDLLDPKGRSRLLHLTAMLQTIFQPRTMEETKPGDRELAAAATAAQDVFQAFTSLLVTETLDEVQQSQLVESLLSEATYQLEPDDPEVLLTEGWLELPWSPAQELLITGFNEGCVPDAVVGHAFLPDVLRKGLGLTCNDRRAARDTYLLHALLTSRAPHAVRLTLERVSGRHDVRKPSRLLFLCDEATLARRAKALFRDAETSATGHPRSLPEAWRLALPIPKKSLDTLAATSFKSYLACPFTFYLSNVLRMKSCDDRMAEMDAMTFGNLCHDALERFGTSTLKDSIQPTVIADFLEAEVWASVRKQYGEDLPAVIHLQALSACERLRFFATAQALLRCEGREIKKVEEPLKLKLDNFSVTGRADRIDYCKETDTWYLLDYKTWDKLGKENGIPRFASSSAADLAGAAERGIESFTFVEKQRVWIDLQLPLYLLMAQASGLVPEGARVECGYFVLGETADETRCVTWDFSGYRTELVQTLEQAIRGLRAGCFWPPSPKNAWEYDFASLVLESPEQSISAAWLEDQKARLAKGGQP
;
A
#
# COMPACT_ATOMS: atom_id res chain seq x y z
N MET A 1 18.02 47.70 -13.95
CA MET A 1 17.12 46.59 -14.34
C MET A 1 16.25 47.05 -15.48
N ILE A 2 16.07 46.24 -16.53
CA ILE A 2 15.18 46.54 -17.64
C ILE A 2 13.75 46.38 -17.16
N PRO A 3 12.76 47.25 -17.54
CA PRO A 3 11.35 47.03 -17.19
C PRO A 3 10.89 45.65 -17.65
N PRO A 4 9.98 45.00 -16.91
CA PRO A 4 9.40 43.71 -17.33
C PRO A 4 8.74 43.79 -18.70
N VAL A 5 8.87 42.72 -19.47
CA VAL A 5 8.27 42.59 -20.79
C VAL A 5 7.07 41.66 -20.67
N TYR A 6 5.88 42.13 -21.06
CA TYR A 6 4.65 41.34 -21.06
C TYR A 6 4.54 40.58 -22.37
N ILE A 7 4.42 39.27 -22.30
CA ILE A 7 4.26 38.38 -23.46
C ILE A 7 2.82 37.86 -23.54
N ASN A 8 2.41 37.50 -24.77
CA ASN A 8 1.02 37.19 -25.08
C ASN A 8 0.42 36.09 -24.17
N PRO A 9 -0.59 36.41 -23.33
CA PRO A 9 -1.18 35.43 -22.40
C PRO A 9 -2.22 34.49 -23.07
N ARG A 10 -2.58 34.71 -24.34
CA ARG A 10 -3.61 33.93 -25.05
C ARG A 10 -3.06 32.73 -25.80
N ILE A 11 -1.81 32.43 -25.67
CA ILE A 11 -1.16 31.25 -26.24
C ILE A 11 -0.31 30.55 -25.14
N PRO A 12 -0.06 29.27 -25.24
CA PRO A 12 0.76 28.55 -24.24
C PRO A 12 2.11 29.24 -23.98
N LEU A 13 2.55 29.26 -22.72
CA LEU A 13 3.74 29.98 -22.28
C LEU A 13 4.98 29.66 -23.14
N VAL A 14 5.21 28.37 -23.45
CA VAL A 14 6.35 27.95 -24.27
C VAL A 14 6.34 28.61 -25.65
N LYS A 15 5.14 28.73 -26.28
CA LYS A 15 4.99 29.37 -27.57
C LYS A 15 5.22 30.88 -27.48
N ALA A 16 4.72 31.55 -26.42
CA ALA A 16 4.90 32.97 -26.19
C ALA A 16 6.38 33.33 -25.94
N VAL A 17 7.08 32.54 -25.12
CA VAL A 17 8.53 32.68 -24.84
C VAL A 17 9.35 32.43 -26.12
N THR A 18 9.01 31.38 -26.87
CA THR A 18 9.67 31.09 -28.15
C THR A 18 9.54 32.22 -29.15
N ALA A 19 8.32 32.78 -29.33
CA ALA A 19 8.07 33.89 -30.22
C ALA A 19 8.90 35.12 -29.85
N TRP A 20 9.05 35.41 -28.56
CA TRP A 20 9.92 36.49 -28.07
C TRP A 20 11.38 36.24 -28.36
N LEU A 21 11.90 35.00 -28.05
CA LEU A 21 13.30 34.61 -28.23
C LEU A 21 13.70 34.57 -29.71
N VAL A 22 12.80 34.23 -30.63
CA VAL A 22 13.07 34.29 -32.08
C VAL A 22 13.47 35.71 -32.55
N GLY A 23 12.90 36.74 -31.91
CA GLY A 23 13.31 38.12 -32.15
C GLY A 23 14.73 38.50 -31.71
N GLU A 24 15.32 37.69 -30.80
CA GLU A 24 16.69 37.87 -30.29
C GLU A 24 17.76 37.01 -31.03
N VAL A 25 17.35 36.28 -32.08
CA VAL A 25 18.25 35.42 -32.84
C VAL A 25 19.27 36.26 -33.61
N ARG A 26 20.54 35.98 -33.43
CA ARG A 26 21.64 36.58 -34.18
C ARG A 26 22.21 35.59 -35.19
N THR A 27 22.71 36.10 -36.31
CA THR A 27 23.39 35.26 -37.29
C THR A 27 24.91 35.36 -37.02
N THR A 28 25.59 34.28 -36.80
CA THR A 28 27.06 34.24 -36.64
C THR A 28 27.74 34.59 -37.96
N PRO A 29 29.04 34.95 -37.95
CA PRO A 29 29.79 35.16 -39.19
C PRO A 29 29.81 33.96 -40.14
N SER A 30 29.63 32.77 -39.61
CA SER A 30 29.50 31.51 -40.37
C SER A 30 28.09 31.23 -40.92
N GLY A 31 27.17 32.17 -40.73
CA GLY A 31 25.78 32.04 -41.21
C GLY A 31 24.83 31.19 -40.30
N VAL A 32 25.30 30.75 -39.15
CA VAL A 32 24.50 29.94 -38.23
C VAL A 32 23.68 30.86 -37.33
N LYS A 33 22.38 30.59 -37.20
CA LYS A 33 21.48 31.24 -36.24
C LYS A 33 21.91 30.86 -34.81
N SER A 34 21.95 31.82 -33.89
CA SER A 34 22.46 31.59 -32.53
C SER A 34 21.75 32.44 -31.47
N LEU A 35 21.44 31.79 -30.35
CA LEU A 35 21.03 32.40 -29.11
C LEU A 35 22.03 32.14 -27.96
N ALA A 36 23.21 31.64 -28.26
CA ALA A 36 24.23 31.26 -27.27
C ALA A 36 24.71 32.41 -26.36
N HIS A 37 24.42 33.67 -26.71
CA HIS A 37 24.72 34.85 -25.89
C HIS A 37 23.68 35.09 -24.76
N LEU A 38 22.61 34.27 -24.71
CA LEU A 38 21.56 34.37 -23.71
C LEU A 38 21.65 33.24 -22.69
N LEU A 39 21.37 33.56 -21.41
CA LEU A 39 21.07 32.61 -20.34
C LEU A 39 19.58 32.65 -20.05
N VAL A 40 18.88 31.54 -20.22
CA VAL A 40 17.44 31.43 -19.92
C VAL A 40 17.26 30.55 -18.68
N ILE A 41 16.53 31.05 -17.67
CA ILE A 41 16.29 30.33 -16.42
C ILE A 41 14.88 29.73 -16.48
N VAL A 42 14.78 28.40 -16.45
CA VAL A 42 13.50 27.67 -16.53
C VAL A 42 13.24 26.88 -15.24
N PRO A 43 11.96 26.62 -14.86
CA PRO A 43 11.64 25.98 -13.60
C PRO A 43 12.12 24.51 -13.51
N THR A 44 12.00 23.75 -14.61
CA THR A 44 12.30 22.31 -14.64
C THR A 44 13.12 21.92 -15.87
N ARG A 45 13.73 20.74 -15.82
CA ARG A 45 14.46 20.16 -16.98
C ARG A 45 13.52 19.97 -18.18
N GLN A 46 12.27 19.56 -17.92
CA GLN A 46 11.26 19.33 -18.95
C GLN A 46 10.87 20.65 -19.65
N ALA A 47 10.64 21.72 -18.90
CA ALA A 47 10.43 23.05 -19.47
C ALA A 47 11.59 23.46 -20.40
N GLY A 48 12.83 23.22 -19.98
CA GLY A 48 14.01 23.47 -20.79
C GLY A 48 14.08 22.63 -22.07
N ARG A 49 13.71 21.36 -22.01
CA ARG A 49 13.64 20.47 -23.16
C ARG A 49 12.61 20.94 -24.19
N ARG A 50 11.41 21.31 -23.72
CA ARG A 50 10.32 21.85 -24.56
C ARG A 50 10.71 23.17 -25.21
N LEU A 51 11.36 24.04 -24.48
CA LEU A 51 11.84 25.31 -25.03
C LEU A 51 12.86 25.08 -26.14
N ARG A 52 13.81 24.15 -25.97
CA ARG A 52 14.76 23.83 -27.04
C ARG A 52 14.08 23.28 -28.29
N LEU A 53 13.11 22.39 -28.11
CA LEU A 53 12.35 21.83 -29.23
C LEU A 53 11.57 22.92 -29.96
N ALA A 54 10.80 23.72 -29.25
CA ALA A 54 10.02 24.81 -29.83
C ALA A 54 10.91 25.85 -30.55
N LEU A 55 12.10 26.15 -30.02
CA LEU A 55 13.06 27.03 -30.70
C LEU A 55 13.63 26.39 -31.97
N ALA A 56 13.94 25.09 -31.95
CA ALA A 56 14.43 24.37 -33.12
C ALA A 56 13.38 24.37 -34.24
N GLU A 57 12.13 24.10 -33.92
CA GLU A 57 11.00 24.13 -34.84
C GLU A 57 10.78 25.54 -35.43
N ALA A 58 10.72 26.55 -34.56
CA ALA A 58 10.43 27.93 -34.98
C ALA A 58 11.54 28.57 -35.83
N THR A 59 12.82 28.16 -35.63
CA THR A 59 13.95 28.75 -36.34
C THR A 59 14.46 27.88 -37.51
N GLY A 60 13.98 26.63 -37.64
CA GLY A 60 14.55 25.65 -38.55
C GLY A 60 15.94 25.16 -38.10
N GLY A 61 16.28 25.34 -36.82
CA GLY A 61 17.53 25.01 -36.19
C GLY A 61 18.39 26.25 -35.83
N CYS A 62 18.82 26.30 -34.57
CA CYS A 62 19.73 27.34 -34.08
C CYS A 62 20.60 26.78 -32.97
N LEU A 63 21.73 27.43 -32.70
CA LEU A 63 22.49 27.24 -31.46
C LEU A 63 21.61 27.74 -30.30
N PRO A 64 21.16 26.84 -29.39
CA PRO A 64 20.22 27.21 -28.33
C PRO A 64 20.85 28.16 -27.30
N PRO A 65 20.07 28.91 -26.54
CA PRO A 65 20.56 29.66 -25.39
C PRO A 65 21.10 28.69 -24.32
N MET A 66 21.91 29.19 -23.42
CA MET A 66 22.29 28.48 -22.21
C MET A 66 21.02 28.37 -21.34
N ILE A 67 20.50 27.16 -21.14
CA ILE A 67 19.33 26.92 -20.29
C ILE A 67 19.80 26.37 -18.94
N ARG A 68 19.36 27.01 -17.83
CA ARG A 68 19.71 26.61 -16.46
C ARG A 68 18.46 26.59 -15.58
N LEU A 69 18.53 25.75 -14.54
CA LEU A 69 17.55 25.74 -13.46
C LEU A 69 17.94 26.79 -12.39
N PRO A 70 17.00 27.28 -11.56
CA PRO A 70 17.28 28.29 -10.54
C PRO A 70 18.50 27.96 -9.67
N TYR A 71 18.59 26.73 -9.14
CA TYR A 71 19.70 26.31 -8.28
C TYR A 71 21.06 26.24 -9.02
N GLN A 72 21.08 26.08 -10.34
CA GLN A 72 22.28 26.04 -11.15
C GLN A 72 22.86 27.46 -11.42
N VAL A 73 22.09 28.49 -11.10
CA VAL A 73 22.53 29.90 -11.23
C VAL A 73 23.06 30.42 -9.90
N ILE A 74 22.60 29.82 -8.78
CA ILE A 74 23.07 30.17 -7.43
C ILE A 74 24.40 29.44 -7.16
N VAL A 75 25.47 29.90 -7.81
CA VAL A 75 26.82 29.32 -7.72
C VAL A 75 27.81 30.43 -7.37
N PRO A 76 28.71 30.23 -6.37
CA PRO A 76 29.71 31.24 -5.99
C PRO A 76 30.84 31.37 -7.04
N ALA A 77 31.37 32.56 -7.20
CA ALA A 77 32.47 32.82 -8.13
C ALA A 77 33.74 32.01 -7.80
N GLN A 78 33.91 31.59 -6.55
CA GLN A 78 35.04 30.77 -6.06
C GLN A 78 34.68 29.28 -5.90
N ALA A 79 33.66 28.77 -6.60
CA ALA A 79 33.19 27.39 -6.49
C ALA A 79 34.27 26.29 -6.67
N PRO A 80 35.28 26.45 -7.56
CA PRO A 80 36.27 25.40 -7.78
C PRO A 80 37.19 25.12 -6.56
N ASP A 81 37.30 26.08 -5.64
CA ASP A 81 38.23 26.00 -4.50
C ASP A 81 37.53 25.50 -3.21
N LEU A 82 36.22 25.27 -3.26
CA LEU A 82 35.43 24.86 -2.09
C LEU A 82 35.18 23.36 -2.08
N SER A 83 35.68 22.67 -1.05
CA SER A 83 35.34 21.28 -0.77
C SER A 83 34.03 21.22 0.01
N VAL A 84 32.90 21.11 -0.70
CA VAL A 84 31.55 21.12 -0.11
C VAL A 84 31.21 19.77 0.51
N ALA A 85 30.64 19.76 1.71
CA ALA A 85 30.12 18.53 2.31
C ALA A 85 28.98 17.95 1.47
N THR A 86 29.05 16.66 1.18
CA THR A 86 27.96 15.92 0.53
C THR A 86 26.77 15.73 1.47
N PRO A 87 25.56 15.45 0.96
CA PRO A 87 24.40 15.12 1.84
C PRO A 87 24.71 13.97 2.80
N ALA A 88 25.38 12.92 2.32
CA ALA A 88 25.79 11.79 3.15
C ALA A 88 26.78 12.18 4.26
N GLU A 89 27.80 13.01 3.92
CA GLU A 89 28.75 13.55 4.91
C GLU A 89 28.05 14.44 5.94
N THR A 90 27.05 15.24 5.52
CA THR A 90 26.27 16.11 6.40
C THR A 90 25.52 15.29 7.43
N ILE A 91 24.75 14.29 7.01
CA ILE A 91 23.98 13.40 7.91
C ILE A 91 24.91 12.62 8.84
N ALA A 92 25.99 12.03 8.30
CA ALA A 92 26.92 11.22 9.09
C ALA A 92 27.66 12.04 10.16
N CYS A 93 28.21 13.22 9.80
CA CYS A 93 28.90 14.09 10.74
C CYS A 93 27.95 14.69 11.80
N LEU A 94 26.72 15.03 11.39
CA LEU A 94 25.72 15.56 12.31
C LEU A 94 25.24 14.50 13.30
N SER A 95 25.01 13.27 12.83
CA SER A 95 24.63 12.15 13.72
C SER A 95 25.73 11.84 14.73
N HIS A 96 26.99 11.86 14.28
CA HIS A 96 28.14 11.68 15.18
C HIS A 96 28.21 12.80 16.21
N LEU A 97 28.08 14.07 15.81
CA LEU A 97 28.00 15.21 16.73
C LEU A 97 26.88 15.04 17.77
N LEU A 98 25.67 14.66 17.36
CA LEU A 98 24.52 14.48 18.25
C LEU A 98 24.74 13.37 19.27
N MET A 99 25.49 12.33 18.93
CA MET A 99 25.88 11.28 19.90
C MET A 99 26.82 11.83 20.99
N ASP A 100 27.69 12.78 20.65
CA ASP A 100 28.68 13.36 21.58
C ASP A 100 28.15 14.53 22.41
N LEU A 101 27.09 15.25 21.92
CA LEU A 101 26.52 16.41 22.62
C LEU A 101 25.93 16.04 24.00
N ASP A 102 26.19 16.87 25.02
CA ASP A 102 25.38 16.83 26.24
C ASP A 102 24.05 17.54 25.98
N LEU A 103 22.97 16.79 25.92
CA LEU A 103 21.64 17.33 25.65
C LEU A 103 21.09 18.26 26.75
N ARG A 104 21.72 18.27 27.91
CA ARG A 104 21.38 19.17 29.02
C ARG A 104 21.83 20.60 28.76
N ASP A 105 22.80 20.80 27.87
CA ASP A 105 23.25 22.14 27.44
C ASP A 105 22.23 22.83 26.51
N PHE A 106 21.21 22.06 25.99
CA PHE A 106 20.22 22.51 25.01
C PHE A 106 18.79 22.28 25.55
N PRO A 107 18.39 22.89 26.68
CA PRO A 107 17.13 22.55 27.35
C PRO A 107 15.87 22.93 26.57
N ASN A 108 15.97 23.92 25.64
CA ASN A 108 14.83 24.38 24.85
C ASN A 108 14.66 23.53 23.59
N LEU A 109 15.73 22.91 23.11
CA LEU A 109 15.68 21.97 21.98
C LEU A 109 15.37 20.53 22.45
N PHE A 110 15.95 20.13 23.58
CA PHE A 110 15.77 18.80 24.19
C PHE A 110 15.25 18.92 25.63
N PRO A 111 13.94 19.23 25.80
CA PRO A 111 13.35 19.41 27.14
C PRO A 111 13.41 18.10 27.95
N GLU A 112 13.45 18.21 29.28
CA GLU A 112 13.63 17.09 30.17
C GLU A 112 12.62 15.94 29.95
N LYS A 113 11.34 16.26 29.72
CA LYS A 113 10.28 15.29 29.49
C LYS A 113 10.38 14.51 28.15
N GLY A 114 11.16 14.98 27.18
CA GLY A 114 11.34 14.35 25.86
C GLY A 114 12.77 13.86 25.61
N ARG A 115 13.66 14.09 26.56
CA ARG A 115 15.08 13.74 26.42
C ARG A 115 15.27 12.24 26.54
N PRO A 116 15.98 11.59 25.60
CA PRO A 116 16.26 10.17 25.70
C PRO A 116 17.15 9.90 26.94
N THR A 117 16.81 8.89 27.72
CA THR A 117 17.61 8.43 28.87
C THR A 117 18.95 7.88 28.40
N GLN A 118 18.98 7.25 27.23
CA GLN A 118 20.15 6.77 26.54
C GLN A 118 20.03 7.12 25.05
N LYS A 119 21.02 7.79 24.51
CA LYS A 119 21.08 8.12 23.08
C LYS A 119 21.37 6.86 22.26
N SER A 120 20.59 6.61 21.22
CA SER A 120 20.87 5.60 20.20
C SER A 120 21.28 6.28 18.90
N PHE A 121 22.05 5.59 18.06
CA PHE A 121 22.44 6.15 16.77
C PHE A 121 21.24 6.36 15.84
N SER A 122 20.22 5.50 15.92
CA SER A 122 18.95 5.67 15.21
C SER A 122 18.21 6.95 15.62
N TRP A 123 18.22 7.30 16.92
CA TRP A 123 17.73 8.60 17.39
C TRP A 123 18.53 9.76 16.78
N ALA A 124 19.86 9.66 16.81
CA ALA A 124 20.74 10.69 16.25
C ALA A 124 20.53 10.89 14.75
N LEU A 125 20.36 9.81 13.98
CA LEU A 125 20.00 9.86 12.55
C LEU A 125 18.65 10.55 12.33
N GLY A 126 17.62 10.23 13.10
CA GLY A 126 16.32 10.87 12.99
C GLY A 126 16.36 12.37 13.26
N VAL A 127 17.09 12.80 14.31
CA VAL A 127 17.28 14.24 14.61
C VAL A 127 18.15 14.91 13.55
N ALA A 128 19.21 14.24 13.06
CA ALA A 128 20.05 14.75 11.98
C ALA A 128 19.24 14.97 10.70
N GLY A 129 18.34 14.05 10.33
CA GLY A 129 17.41 14.21 9.20
C GLY A 129 16.54 15.46 9.36
N GLN A 130 15.89 15.65 10.53
CA GLN A 130 15.04 16.82 10.81
C GLN A 130 15.84 18.14 10.73
N LEU A 131 17.04 18.18 11.29
CA LEU A 131 17.89 19.38 11.21
C LEU A 131 18.39 19.65 9.78
N ASN A 132 18.70 18.61 9.02
CA ASN A 132 19.10 18.75 7.60
C ASN A 132 17.92 19.24 6.73
N GLU A 133 16.70 18.77 6.99
CA GLU A 133 15.48 19.29 6.36
C GLU A 133 15.29 20.78 6.69
N LEU A 134 15.43 21.15 7.98
CA LEU A 134 15.36 22.55 8.41
C LEU A 134 16.39 23.42 7.70
N TRP A 135 17.65 22.99 7.61
CA TRP A 135 18.69 23.71 6.85
C TRP A 135 18.34 23.82 5.37
N SER A 136 17.82 22.77 4.76
CA SER A 136 17.41 22.80 3.34
C SER A 136 16.34 23.87 3.09
N MET A 137 15.38 24.02 4.00
CA MET A 137 14.35 25.06 3.92
C MET A 137 14.94 26.48 4.13
N LEU A 138 15.84 26.67 5.10
CA LEU A 138 16.48 27.96 5.33
C LEU A 138 17.38 28.39 4.16
N GLN A 139 18.05 27.44 3.52
CA GLN A 139 18.85 27.66 2.33
C GLN A 139 18.08 28.20 1.13
N GLU A 140 16.75 28.03 1.09
CA GLU A 140 15.89 28.63 0.03
C GLU A 140 16.09 30.15 -0.05
N ASN A 141 16.44 30.81 1.08
CA ASN A 141 16.76 32.23 1.13
C ASN A 141 18.21 32.54 1.58
N GLY A 142 19.08 31.53 1.61
CA GLY A 142 20.47 31.69 2.02
C GLY A 142 20.68 31.97 3.51
N LEU A 143 19.71 31.56 4.35
CA LEU A 143 19.73 31.76 5.80
C LEU A 143 20.42 30.59 6.52
N THR A 144 21.05 30.92 7.64
CA THR A 144 21.54 29.97 8.65
C THR A 144 20.62 29.98 9.87
N MET A 145 20.76 29.03 10.79
CA MET A 145 20.02 29.04 12.06
C MET A 145 20.40 30.24 12.93
N GLU A 146 21.67 30.71 12.83
CA GLU A 146 22.13 31.93 13.49
C GLU A 146 21.40 33.18 12.96
N ASP A 147 21.19 33.27 11.62
CA ASP A 147 20.44 34.39 11.02
C ASP A 147 18.99 34.43 11.54
N VAL A 148 18.36 33.27 11.72
CA VAL A 148 16.99 33.17 12.28
C VAL A 148 16.99 33.54 13.77
N ALA A 149 17.92 33.01 14.57
CA ALA A 149 18.04 33.35 15.99
C ALA A 149 18.22 34.85 16.23
N GLY A 150 18.92 35.54 15.32
CA GLY A 150 19.15 37.01 15.38
C GLY A 150 17.91 37.83 15.00
N SER A 151 16.99 37.28 14.19
CA SER A 151 15.82 38.00 13.65
C SER A 151 14.47 37.60 14.25
N ILE A 152 14.39 36.45 14.89
CA ILE A 152 13.13 35.87 15.35
C ILE A 152 12.35 36.72 16.33
N ALA A 153 13.05 37.37 17.28
CA ALA A 153 12.43 38.27 18.26
C ALA A 153 11.74 39.49 17.60
N THR A 154 12.24 39.95 16.44
CA THR A 154 11.64 41.06 15.70
C THR A 154 10.45 40.60 14.83
N ILE A 155 10.43 39.34 14.42
CA ILE A 155 9.37 38.75 13.56
C ILE A 155 8.15 38.37 14.39
N LEU A 156 8.39 37.87 15.61
CA LEU A 156 7.34 37.39 16.52
C LEU A 156 7.16 38.49 17.58
N GLU A 157 6.26 39.43 17.40
CA GLU A 157 6.01 40.58 18.26
C GLU A 157 5.34 40.25 19.64
N ASP A 158 5.17 38.97 19.98
CA ASP A 158 4.40 38.49 21.13
C ASP A 158 5.34 38.05 22.29
N GLU A 159 5.17 38.64 23.50
CA GLU A 159 5.93 38.35 24.73
C GLU A 159 5.85 36.87 25.20
N THR A 160 4.91 36.07 24.67
CA THR A 160 4.74 34.65 25.04
C THR A 160 5.73 33.71 24.36
N LEU A 161 6.65 34.21 23.54
CA LEU A 161 7.50 33.45 22.62
C LEU A 161 8.97 33.39 23.05
N ASP A 162 9.33 33.76 24.27
CA ASP A 162 10.71 33.64 24.78
C ASP A 162 11.31 32.23 24.60
N VAL A 163 10.47 31.18 24.75
CA VAL A 163 10.89 29.80 24.56
C VAL A 163 11.33 29.52 23.10
N GLU A 164 10.66 30.11 22.12
CA GLU A 164 11.02 29.95 20.70
C GLU A 164 12.32 30.67 20.41
N VAL A 165 12.52 31.87 20.94
CA VAL A 165 13.79 32.62 20.79
C VAL A 165 14.94 31.81 21.37
N GLU A 166 14.79 31.26 22.57
CA GLU A 166 15.83 30.46 23.21
C GLU A 166 16.05 29.11 22.44
N ARG A 167 14.99 28.50 21.93
CA ARG A 167 15.11 27.29 21.09
C ARG A 167 15.94 27.53 19.81
N TRP A 168 15.74 28.66 19.14
CA TRP A 168 16.55 29.03 17.98
C TRP A 168 18.00 29.40 18.34
N LYS A 169 18.26 29.90 19.54
CA LYS A 169 19.63 30.05 20.04
C LYS A 169 20.31 28.69 20.27
N ASP A 170 19.57 27.71 20.84
CA ASP A 170 20.06 26.33 20.97
C ASP A 170 20.37 25.72 19.60
N LEU A 171 19.49 25.91 18.59
CA LEU A 171 19.71 25.47 17.22
C LEU A 171 20.94 26.10 16.58
N ALA A 172 21.13 27.41 16.73
CA ALA A 172 22.28 28.14 16.21
C ALA A 172 23.61 27.66 16.85
N GLU A 173 23.60 27.31 18.13
CA GLU A 173 24.77 26.75 18.82
C GLU A 173 25.09 25.33 18.30
N VAL A 174 24.07 24.48 18.05
CA VAL A 174 24.27 23.17 17.40
C VAL A 174 24.86 23.36 16.01
N GLU A 175 24.34 24.30 15.21
CA GLU A 175 24.85 24.64 13.88
C GLU A 175 26.32 25.08 13.95
N ARG A 176 26.66 25.94 14.88
CA ARG A 176 28.04 26.46 15.06
C ARG A 176 29.03 25.32 15.38
N ARG A 177 28.64 24.39 16.28
CA ARG A 177 29.44 23.20 16.59
C ARG A 177 29.61 22.30 15.37
N PHE A 178 28.51 22.10 14.64
CA PHE A 178 28.53 21.30 13.42
C PHE A 178 29.43 21.91 12.31
N PHE A 179 29.34 23.23 12.09
CA PHE A 179 30.21 23.91 11.13
C PHE A 179 31.69 23.84 11.54
N SER A 180 31.99 23.90 12.83
CA SER A 180 33.36 23.72 13.32
C SER A 180 33.87 22.31 13.04
N LEU A 181 33.04 21.28 13.27
CA LEU A 181 33.37 19.88 12.96
C LEU A 181 33.66 19.68 11.47
N LEU A 182 32.81 20.22 10.57
CA LEU A 182 33.00 20.11 9.13
C LEU A 182 34.31 20.83 8.70
N LYS A 183 34.58 22.00 9.26
CA LYS A 183 35.81 22.76 8.99
C LYS A 183 37.07 22.00 9.40
N GLU A 184 37.07 21.37 10.57
CA GLU A 184 38.15 20.50 11.04
C GLU A 184 38.41 19.34 10.08
N LYS A 185 37.35 18.82 9.45
CA LYS A 185 37.43 17.78 8.42
C LYS A 185 37.70 18.30 7.00
N GLY A 186 37.99 19.62 6.85
CA GLY A 186 38.29 20.23 5.56
C GLY A 186 37.08 20.33 4.62
N ARG A 187 35.85 20.41 5.16
CA ARG A 187 34.62 20.57 4.39
C ARG A 187 33.93 21.91 4.66
N THR A 188 33.32 22.45 3.62
CA THR A 188 32.47 23.66 3.69
C THR A 188 30.98 23.25 3.79
N PRO A 189 30.21 23.76 4.78
CA PRO A 189 28.79 23.55 4.87
C PRO A 189 28.04 24.03 3.61
N PRO A 190 27.06 23.30 3.08
CA PRO A 190 26.28 23.70 1.90
C PRO A 190 25.56 25.06 2.08
N SER A 191 25.08 25.38 3.30
CA SER A 191 24.45 26.66 3.64
C SER A 191 25.39 27.85 3.45
N LEU A 192 26.66 27.73 3.86
CA LEU A 192 27.66 28.77 3.67
C LEU A 192 28.00 28.97 2.19
N VAL A 193 28.04 27.87 1.41
CA VAL A 193 28.27 27.96 -0.04
C VAL A 193 27.15 28.77 -0.71
N ARG A 194 25.91 28.54 -0.28
CA ARG A 194 24.74 29.29 -0.76
C ARG A 194 24.86 30.79 -0.41
N LYS A 195 25.26 31.09 0.83
CA LYS A 195 25.50 32.47 1.29
C LYS A 195 26.62 33.17 0.46
N PHE A 196 27.71 32.46 0.19
CA PHE A 196 28.79 32.96 -0.71
C PHE A 196 28.29 33.19 -2.16
N ALA A 197 27.42 32.31 -2.66
CA ALA A 197 26.83 32.48 -3.98
C ALA A 197 25.91 33.71 -4.07
N ILE A 198 25.16 34.03 -3.02
CA ILE A 198 24.38 35.26 -2.94
C ILE A 198 25.28 36.49 -2.88
N ASP A 199 26.39 36.39 -2.13
CA ASP A 199 27.31 37.53 -1.98
C ASP A 199 28.17 37.81 -3.21
N ARG A 200 28.68 36.79 -3.87
CA ARG A 200 29.56 36.87 -5.05
C ARG A 200 29.15 35.80 -6.06
N PRO A 201 28.04 35.97 -6.82
CA PRO A 201 27.59 35.01 -7.79
C PRO A 201 28.53 34.91 -8.99
N LEU A 202 28.61 33.72 -9.56
CA LEU A 202 29.34 33.45 -10.80
C LEU A 202 28.49 33.84 -12.02
N CYS A 203 29.00 34.78 -12.83
CA CYS A 203 28.45 35.05 -14.15
C CYS A 203 29.09 34.11 -15.18
N PRO A 204 28.30 33.28 -15.90
CA PRO A 204 28.86 32.39 -16.93
C PRO A 204 29.51 33.19 -18.06
N ALA A 205 30.68 32.75 -18.53
CA ALA A 205 31.41 33.40 -19.62
C ALA A 205 30.61 33.40 -20.93
N GLY A 206 30.64 34.50 -21.67
CA GLY A 206 29.99 34.64 -22.98
C GLY A 206 28.47 34.95 -22.90
N ILE A 207 27.89 35.12 -21.72
CA ILE A 207 26.52 35.55 -21.55
C ILE A 207 26.44 37.07 -21.53
N GLU A 208 25.58 37.60 -22.42
CA GLU A 208 25.34 39.06 -22.55
C GLU A 208 24.03 39.51 -21.91
N ARG A 209 23.06 38.56 -21.74
CA ARG A 209 21.74 38.85 -21.12
C ARG A 209 21.17 37.62 -20.45
N ILE A 210 20.54 37.83 -19.31
CA ILE A 210 19.82 36.79 -18.56
C ILE A 210 18.31 37.01 -18.81
N ILE A 211 17.61 35.93 -19.13
CA ILE A 211 16.16 35.93 -19.38
C ILE A 211 15.47 35.11 -18.28
N LEU A 212 14.47 35.72 -17.65
CA LEU A 212 13.63 35.10 -16.63
C LEU A 212 12.19 35.01 -17.18
N PRO A 213 11.81 33.89 -17.83
CA PRO A 213 10.53 33.77 -18.50
C PRO A 213 9.42 33.27 -17.57
N SER A 214 8.63 34.19 -17.02
CA SER A 214 7.45 33.90 -16.19
C SER A 214 7.68 32.83 -15.11
N LEU A 215 8.77 32.94 -14.38
CA LEU A 215 9.16 32.02 -13.34
C LEU A 215 8.40 32.34 -12.05
N ALA A 216 7.18 31.79 -11.92
CA ALA A 216 6.29 32.06 -10.79
C ALA A 216 6.75 31.43 -9.48
N ASP A 217 7.57 30.37 -9.56
CA ASP A 217 8.10 29.61 -8.41
C ASP A 217 9.61 29.44 -8.52
N ALA A 218 10.34 30.28 -7.83
CA ALA A 218 11.80 30.17 -7.71
C ALA A 218 12.23 30.34 -6.26
N GLN A 219 13.30 29.67 -5.90
CA GLN A 219 13.89 29.84 -4.57
C GLN A 219 14.19 31.33 -4.31
N PRO A 220 13.80 31.87 -3.13
CA PRO A 220 14.00 33.28 -2.82
C PRO A 220 15.45 33.76 -2.99
N ALA A 221 16.44 32.91 -2.73
CA ALA A 221 17.86 33.20 -2.92
C ALA A 221 18.26 33.56 -4.38
N LEU A 222 17.45 33.17 -5.39
CA LEU A 222 17.73 33.52 -6.79
C LEU A 222 17.69 35.02 -7.01
N TYR A 223 16.76 35.76 -6.38
CA TYR A 223 16.53 37.17 -6.66
C TYR A 223 17.68 38.06 -6.25
N PRO A 224 18.27 37.96 -5.03
CA PRO A 224 19.47 38.72 -4.68
C PRO A 224 20.68 38.35 -5.57
N VAL A 225 20.77 37.08 -6.03
CA VAL A 225 21.80 36.69 -7.02
C VAL A 225 21.60 37.43 -8.34
N LEU A 226 20.38 37.47 -8.86
CA LEU A 226 20.04 38.17 -10.11
C LEU A 226 20.24 39.69 -9.98
N GLU A 227 20.01 40.29 -8.81
CA GLU A 227 20.30 41.71 -8.57
C GLU A 227 21.78 41.99 -8.76
N LYS A 228 22.63 41.17 -8.17
CA LYS A 228 24.10 41.33 -8.29
C LYS A 228 24.59 41.00 -9.70
N LEU A 229 24.10 39.95 -10.32
CA LEU A 229 24.42 39.62 -11.71
C LEU A 229 23.92 40.71 -12.67
N GLY A 230 22.79 41.35 -12.38
CA GLY A 230 22.21 42.43 -13.17
C GLY A 230 23.05 43.68 -13.27
N VAL A 231 24.07 43.86 -12.40
CA VAL A 231 25.08 44.93 -12.51
C VAL A 231 26.04 44.64 -13.66
N ILE A 232 26.36 43.37 -13.91
CA ILE A 232 27.34 42.92 -14.92
C ILE A 232 26.61 42.53 -16.23
N CYS A 233 25.47 41.84 -16.14
CA CYS A 233 24.75 41.28 -17.25
C CYS A 233 23.25 41.64 -17.10
N PRO A 234 22.67 42.41 -18.06
CA PRO A 234 21.26 42.80 -17.96
C PRO A 234 20.28 41.63 -17.78
N VAL A 235 19.32 41.79 -16.87
CA VAL A 235 18.27 40.81 -16.62
C VAL A 235 16.98 41.30 -17.25
N THR A 236 16.37 40.53 -18.13
CA THR A 236 15.04 40.76 -18.73
C THR A 236 14.05 39.76 -18.14
N VAL A 237 12.98 40.28 -17.54
CA VAL A 237 11.88 39.48 -16.99
C VAL A 237 10.76 39.44 -18.02
N LEU A 238 10.30 38.23 -18.40
CA LEU A 238 9.14 38.06 -19.25
C LEU A 238 7.97 37.66 -18.36
N ILE A 239 6.83 38.36 -18.44
CA ILE A 239 5.62 38.09 -17.68
C ILE A 239 4.53 37.61 -18.65
N HIS A 240 4.00 36.43 -18.42
CA HIS A 240 2.92 35.84 -19.22
C HIS A 240 1.57 36.36 -18.75
N ALA A 241 1.29 37.62 -19.05
CA ALA A 241 0.08 38.33 -18.64
C ALA A 241 -0.20 39.52 -19.56
N ASP A 242 -1.42 40.05 -19.47
CA ASP A 242 -1.76 41.31 -20.13
C ASP A 242 -1.06 42.47 -19.41
N PRO A 243 -0.56 43.51 -20.14
CA PRO A 243 0.05 44.69 -19.53
C PRO A 243 -0.84 45.41 -18.52
N SER A 244 -2.16 45.32 -18.64
CA SER A 244 -3.10 45.88 -17.65
C SER A 244 -3.03 45.25 -16.27
N GLN A 245 -2.46 44.05 -16.17
CA GLN A 245 -2.26 43.31 -14.93
C GLN A 245 -0.90 43.62 -14.27
N ALA A 246 -0.21 44.68 -14.66
CA ALA A 246 1.12 45.00 -14.16
C ALA A 246 1.21 45.08 -12.62
N SER A 247 0.15 45.59 -11.97
CA SER A 247 0.06 45.67 -10.50
C SER A 247 -0.06 44.34 -9.80
N CYS A 248 -0.38 43.27 -10.54
CA CYS A 248 -0.56 41.91 -9.99
C CYS A 248 0.77 41.16 -9.84
N PHE A 249 1.88 41.76 -10.27
CA PHE A 249 3.21 41.11 -10.23
C PHE A 249 4.25 42.06 -9.64
N ASP A 250 5.22 41.48 -8.96
CA ASP A 250 6.39 42.22 -8.54
C ASP A 250 7.38 42.40 -9.71
N ARG A 251 8.47 43.10 -9.43
CA ARG A 251 9.51 43.39 -10.45
C ARG A 251 10.18 42.16 -11.06
N TRP A 252 10.05 40.98 -10.42
CA TRP A 252 10.57 39.70 -10.88
C TRP A 252 9.53 38.84 -11.58
N GLY A 253 8.30 39.35 -11.74
CA GLY A 253 7.21 38.62 -12.34
C GLY A 253 6.55 37.59 -11.42
N ARG A 254 6.80 37.68 -10.09
CA ARG A 254 6.10 36.83 -9.12
C ARG A 254 4.72 37.41 -8.83
N PRO A 255 3.68 36.55 -8.73
CA PRO A 255 2.34 36.98 -8.33
C PRO A 255 2.34 37.63 -6.93
N GLU A 256 1.72 38.80 -6.79
CA GLU A 256 1.58 39.47 -5.51
C GLU A 256 0.35 38.94 -4.76
N PRO A 257 0.52 38.34 -3.55
CA PRO A 257 -0.59 37.72 -2.83
C PRO A 257 -1.80 38.64 -2.62
N SER A 258 -1.57 39.90 -2.37
CA SER A 258 -2.65 40.93 -2.19
C SER A 258 -3.53 41.09 -3.42
N GLN A 259 -3.10 40.71 -4.61
CA GLN A 259 -3.83 40.85 -5.88
C GLN A 259 -4.38 39.52 -6.39
N TRP A 260 -3.84 38.38 -5.93
CA TRP A 260 -4.24 37.03 -6.38
C TRP A 260 -5.04 36.27 -5.34
N LEU A 261 -5.24 36.82 -4.14
CA LEU A 261 -5.98 36.19 -3.05
C LEU A 261 -7.09 37.13 -2.52
N GLY A 262 -8.08 36.52 -1.84
CA GLY A 262 -9.18 37.25 -1.22
C GLY A 262 -10.11 37.93 -2.22
N GLU A 263 -10.60 39.11 -1.88
CA GLU A 263 -11.56 39.89 -2.69
C GLU A 263 -10.99 40.40 -4.01
N HIS A 264 -9.67 40.49 -4.13
CA HIS A 264 -8.97 40.95 -5.33
C HIS A 264 -8.59 39.82 -6.30
N ALA A 265 -8.81 38.57 -5.90
CA ALA A 265 -8.50 37.42 -6.76
C ALA A 265 -9.32 37.47 -8.05
N PRO A 266 -8.71 37.25 -9.22
CA PRO A 266 -9.44 37.22 -10.48
C PRO A 266 -10.41 36.04 -10.50
N LEU A 267 -11.61 36.28 -11.06
CA LEU A 267 -12.55 35.21 -11.37
C LEU A 267 -11.94 34.32 -12.45
N LEU A 268 -11.97 33.02 -12.24
CA LEU A 268 -11.43 32.06 -13.19
C LEU A 268 -12.47 31.73 -14.26
N PRO A 269 -12.10 31.73 -15.55
CA PRO A 269 -13.01 31.41 -16.67
C PRO A 269 -13.22 29.89 -16.80
N LEU A 270 -13.52 29.21 -15.70
CA LEU A 270 -13.72 27.76 -15.61
C LEU A 270 -15.22 27.44 -15.57
N GLN A 271 -15.67 26.55 -16.43
CA GLN A 271 -17.07 26.11 -16.48
C GLN A 271 -17.28 24.87 -15.61
N ASP A 272 -18.52 24.61 -15.14
CA ASP A 272 -18.83 23.47 -14.27
C ASP A 272 -18.67 22.13 -15.02
N GLU A 273 -18.86 22.13 -16.34
CA GLU A 273 -18.70 20.97 -17.22
C GLU A 273 -17.23 20.51 -17.35
N ASP A 274 -16.29 21.39 -17.05
CA ASP A 274 -14.85 21.11 -17.10
C ASP A 274 -14.33 20.51 -15.77
N ILE A 275 -15.21 20.41 -14.77
CA ILE A 275 -14.88 19.89 -13.43
C ILE A 275 -15.55 18.54 -13.24
N VAL A 276 -14.76 17.49 -13.04
CA VAL A 276 -15.27 16.13 -12.86
C VAL A 276 -14.92 15.62 -11.46
N LEU A 277 -15.95 15.41 -10.64
CA LEU A 277 -15.84 14.81 -9.32
C LEU A 277 -15.98 13.28 -9.43
N THR A 278 -15.02 12.55 -8.90
CA THR A 278 -15.02 11.08 -8.82
C THR A 278 -15.11 10.61 -7.37
N ALA A 279 -15.57 9.38 -7.16
CA ALA A 279 -15.71 8.82 -5.81
C ALA A 279 -14.33 8.56 -5.16
N ASN A 280 -13.36 8.07 -5.95
CA ASN A 280 -12.03 7.69 -5.46
C ASN A 280 -10.96 7.75 -6.57
N SER A 281 -9.69 7.53 -6.18
CA SER A 281 -8.52 7.53 -7.05
C SER A 281 -8.64 6.56 -8.22
N ALA A 282 -9.15 5.34 -7.97
CA ALA A 282 -9.27 4.31 -9.01
C ALA A 282 -10.33 4.67 -10.07
N GLU A 283 -11.44 5.27 -9.67
CA GLU A 283 -12.45 5.77 -10.61
C GLU A 283 -11.90 6.95 -11.43
N GLN A 284 -11.18 7.86 -10.77
CA GLN A 284 -10.51 8.99 -11.44
C GLN A 284 -9.53 8.49 -12.50
N ALA A 285 -8.64 7.55 -12.14
CA ALA A 285 -7.67 6.97 -13.05
C ALA A 285 -8.34 6.28 -14.25
N ARG A 286 -9.42 5.53 -14.02
CA ARG A 286 -10.18 4.87 -15.08
C ARG A 286 -10.85 5.86 -16.04
N LEU A 287 -11.45 6.93 -15.50
CA LEU A 287 -12.07 7.97 -16.30
C LEU A 287 -11.04 8.64 -17.21
N VAL A 288 -9.91 9.02 -16.64
CA VAL A 288 -8.80 9.66 -17.36
C VAL A 288 -8.25 8.75 -18.46
N ALA A 289 -7.94 7.49 -18.14
CA ALA A 289 -7.42 6.53 -19.11
C ALA A 289 -8.39 6.29 -20.28
N ARG A 290 -9.71 6.26 -20.00
CA ARG A 290 -10.74 6.16 -21.05
C ARG A 290 -10.77 7.40 -21.95
N ALA A 291 -10.63 8.59 -21.38
CA ALA A 291 -10.59 9.82 -22.18
C ALA A 291 -9.43 9.78 -23.18
N PHE A 292 -8.25 9.33 -22.74
CA PHE A 292 -7.09 9.18 -23.63
C PHE A 292 -7.26 8.07 -24.67
N ALA A 293 -7.88 6.95 -24.32
CA ALA A 293 -8.12 5.85 -25.24
C ALA A 293 -9.16 6.18 -26.33
N GLN A 294 -9.96 7.22 -26.13
CA GLN A 294 -10.98 7.66 -27.08
C GLN A 294 -10.49 8.76 -28.03
N VAL A 295 -9.28 9.30 -27.81
CA VAL A 295 -8.69 10.30 -28.70
C VAL A 295 -8.44 9.67 -30.08
N PRO A 296 -9.01 10.24 -31.17
CA PRO A 296 -8.75 9.72 -32.50
C PRO A 296 -7.26 9.87 -32.87
N ALA A 297 -6.72 8.92 -33.62
CA ALA A 297 -5.31 8.95 -34.06
C ALA A 297 -4.97 10.18 -34.96
N SER A 298 -5.99 10.88 -35.49
CA SER A 298 -5.85 12.09 -36.29
C SER A 298 -5.81 13.39 -35.47
N GLU A 299 -6.06 13.31 -34.16
CA GLU A 299 -6.12 14.48 -33.28
C GLU A 299 -4.87 14.58 -32.40
N GLU A 300 -4.56 15.80 -31.96
CA GLU A 300 -3.48 16.03 -31.01
C GLU A 300 -3.87 15.43 -29.65
N VAL A 301 -2.97 14.63 -29.07
CA VAL A 301 -3.21 14.00 -27.78
C VAL A 301 -3.13 15.06 -26.68
N PRO A 302 -4.13 15.14 -25.77
CA PRO A 302 -4.09 16.04 -24.62
C PRO A 302 -2.86 15.80 -23.74
N SER A 303 -2.35 16.83 -23.06
CA SER A 303 -1.37 16.60 -21.99
C SER A 303 -2.05 16.18 -20.70
N LEU A 304 -1.44 15.22 -20.01
CA LEU A 304 -1.90 14.72 -18.71
C LEU A 304 -1.14 15.41 -17.58
N GLY A 305 -1.86 16.28 -16.83
CA GLY A 305 -1.34 16.96 -15.66
C GLY A 305 -1.55 16.15 -14.36
N LEU A 306 -0.53 16.11 -13.51
CA LEU A 306 -0.61 15.57 -12.15
C LEU A 306 -0.54 16.72 -11.15
N ALA A 307 -1.66 17.01 -10.48
CA ALA A 307 -1.69 17.90 -9.33
C ALA A 307 -1.38 17.13 -8.02
N ASP A 308 -1.67 15.84 -8.01
CA ASP A 308 -1.29 14.89 -6.95
C ASP A 308 -0.47 13.74 -7.56
N GLU A 309 0.83 13.70 -7.27
CA GLU A 309 1.73 12.66 -7.78
C GLU A 309 1.42 11.27 -7.23
N THR A 310 0.72 11.17 -6.10
CA THR A 310 0.34 9.88 -5.50
C THR A 310 -0.63 9.09 -6.38
N LEU A 311 -1.31 9.74 -7.32
CA LEU A 311 -2.23 9.10 -8.28
C LEU A 311 -1.51 8.36 -9.42
N PHE A 312 -0.20 8.53 -9.56
CA PHE A 312 0.51 7.98 -10.74
C PHE A 312 0.39 6.45 -10.85
N SER A 313 0.44 5.72 -9.76
CA SER A 313 0.34 4.24 -9.75
C SER A 313 -1.02 3.75 -10.26
N GLU A 314 -2.11 4.37 -9.84
CA GLU A 314 -3.47 4.06 -10.29
C GLU A 314 -3.67 4.43 -11.76
N LEU A 315 -3.14 5.60 -12.16
CA LEU A 315 -3.16 6.03 -13.56
C LEU A 315 -2.38 5.05 -14.44
N GLN A 316 -1.16 4.67 -14.06
CA GLN A 316 -0.33 3.72 -14.81
C GLN A 316 -1.07 2.39 -15.00
N SER A 317 -1.68 1.87 -13.93
CA SER A 317 -2.45 0.62 -13.98
C SER A 317 -3.69 0.75 -14.90
N ALA A 318 -4.41 1.87 -14.81
CA ALA A 318 -5.59 2.13 -15.64
C ALA A 318 -5.23 2.27 -17.13
N PHE A 319 -4.15 2.99 -17.45
CA PHE A 319 -3.65 3.15 -18.83
C PHE A 319 -3.18 1.80 -19.40
N LEU A 320 -2.39 1.05 -18.63
CA LEU A 320 -1.91 -0.26 -19.05
C LEU A 320 -3.07 -1.23 -19.35
N SER A 321 -4.16 -1.18 -18.57
CA SER A 321 -5.36 -1.99 -18.81
C SER A 321 -6.05 -1.71 -20.16
N LEU A 322 -5.73 -0.57 -20.79
CA LEU A 322 -6.22 -0.17 -22.11
C LEU A 322 -5.16 -0.32 -23.22
N GLY A 323 -4.01 -0.91 -22.87
CA GLY A 323 -2.89 -1.05 -23.81
C GLY A 323 -2.10 0.24 -24.05
N LEU A 324 -2.36 1.29 -23.23
CA LEU A 324 -1.63 2.55 -23.28
C LEU A 324 -0.50 2.52 -22.25
N ARG A 325 0.65 3.11 -22.58
CA ARG A 325 1.79 3.23 -21.69
C ARG A 325 1.93 4.66 -21.19
N LEU A 326 2.11 4.80 -19.87
CA LEU A 326 2.28 6.08 -19.21
C LEU A 326 3.65 6.11 -18.52
N HIS A 327 4.35 7.23 -18.64
CA HIS A 327 5.65 7.44 -18.01
C HIS A 327 5.65 8.73 -17.19
N ASN A 328 6.17 8.65 -15.94
CA ASN A 328 6.41 9.83 -15.11
C ASN A 328 7.90 10.18 -15.21
N PRO A 329 8.25 11.36 -15.72
CA PRO A 329 9.64 11.82 -15.77
C PRO A 329 10.24 12.20 -14.41
N ALA A 330 9.44 12.21 -13.35
CA ALA A 330 9.93 12.39 -11.98
C ALA A 330 10.78 11.19 -11.53
N ALA A 331 11.67 11.42 -10.57
CA ALA A 331 12.47 10.36 -9.98
C ALA A 331 11.61 9.45 -9.08
N TYR A 332 11.90 8.15 -9.11
CA TYR A 332 11.25 7.14 -8.27
C TYR A 332 12.10 6.89 -7.01
N PRO A 333 11.48 6.75 -5.82
CA PRO A 333 12.22 6.33 -4.64
C PRO A 333 12.85 4.95 -4.82
N LEU A 334 14.13 4.79 -4.48
CA LEU A 334 14.81 3.49 -4.57
C LEU A 334 14.10 2.40 -3.75
N SER A 335 13.53 2.77 -2.60
CA SER A 335 12.77 1.87 -1.73
C SER A 335 11.56 1.21 -2.38
N THR A 336 11.02 1.78 -3.46
CA THR A 336 9.88 1.21 -4.22
C THR A 336 10.32 0.18 -5.26
N SER A 337 11.60 0.17 -5.64
CA SER A 337 12.15 -0.81 -6.59
C SER A 337 12.28 -2.21 -5.98
N SER A 338 12.33 -3.25 -6.80
CA SER A 338 12.60 -4.62 -6.35
C SER A 338 13.96 -4.73 -5.66
N LEU A 339 14.98 -4.06 -6.19
CA LEU A 339 16.32 -4.03 -5.60
C LEU A 339 16.32 -3.34 -4.23
N GLY A 340 15.67 -2.18 -4.10
CA GLY A 340 15.59 -1.45 -2.84
C GLY A 340 14.91 -2.26 -1.74
N ARG A 341 13.79 -2.95 -2.07
CA ARG A 341 13.13 -3.87 -1.15
C ARG A 341 14.03 -5.04 -0.74
N LEU A 342 14.72 -5.66 -1.71
CA LEU A 342 15.64 -6.76 -1.45
C LEU A 342 16.80 -6.35 -0.54
N ILE A 343 17.41 -5.19 -0.77
CA ILE A 343 18.46 -4.63 0.09
C ILE A 343 17.94 -4.44 1.53
N HIS A 344 16.79 -3.80 1.67
CA HIS A 344 16.17 -3.58 2.98
C HIS A 344 15.88 -4.90 3.73
N GLN A 345 15.38 -5.91 3.02
CA GLN A 345 15.11 -7.24 3.61
C GLN A 345 16.40 -7.93 4.03
N LEU A 346 17.47 -7.89 3.24
CA LEU A 346 18.77 -8.45 3.57
C LEU A 346 19.37 -7.76 4.81
N GLU A 347 19.32 -6.43 4.88
CA GLU A 347 19.77 -5.66 6.04
C GLU A 347 18.99 -6.06 7.31
N ARG A 348 17.67 -6.18 7.21
CA ARG A 348 16.83 -6.62 8.32
C ARG A 348 17.06 -8.07 8.72
N LEU A 349 17.26 -8.98 7.78
CA LEU A 349 17.58 -10.38 8.08
C LEU A 349 18.91 -10.51 8.82
N CYS A 350 19.89 -9.70 8.44
CA CYS A 350 21.17 -9.72 9.13
C CYS A 350 21.13 -9.07 10.53
N SER A 351 20.29 -8.05 10.77
CA SER A 351 20.19 -7.32 12.04
C SER A 351 19.15 -7.92 12.99
N GLN A 352 18.00 -8.31 12.48
CA GLN A 352 16.86 -8.82 13.23
C GLN A 352 16.19 -9.96 12.45
N PRO A 353 16.72 -11.18 12.49
CA PRO A 353 16.21 -12.31 11.73
C PRO A 353 14.84 -12.78 12.27
N ARG A 354 13.76 -12.17 11.78
CA ARG A 354 12.38 -12.51 12.12
C ARG A 354 11.72 -13.27 10.98
N PHE A 355 10.72 -14.11 11.33
CA PHE A 355 9.94 -14.85 10.35
C PHE A 355 9.33 -13.96 9.26
N THR A 356 8.72 -12.82 9.63
CA THR A 356 8.06 -11.92 8.66
C THR A 356 9.04 -11.37 7.62
N VAL A 357 10.26 -11.06 8.02
CA VAL A 357 11.32 -10.59 7.12
C VAL A 357 11.79 -11.70 6.20
N LEU A 358 12.01 -12.89 6.75
CA LEU A 358 12.38 -14.07 5.95
C LEU A 358 11.29 -14.44 4.94
N ALA A 359 10.04 -14.42 5.37
CA ALA A 359 8.91 -14.73 4.51
C ALA A 359 8.78 -13.72 3.33
N ALA A 360 9.00 -12.43 3.59
CA ALA A 360 9.05 -11.44 2.54
C ALA A 360 10.23 -11.65 1.59
N PHE A 361 11.43 -11.92 2.13
CA PHE A 361 12.63 -12.22 1.35
C PHE A 361 12.46 -13.43 0.43
N LEU A 362 11.93 -14.54 0.95
CA LEU A 362 11.70 -15.76 0.17
C LEU A 362 10.62 -15.62 -0.91
N ARG A 363 9.82 -14.54 -0.90
CA ARG A 363 8.81 -14.23 -1.93
C ARG A 363 9.32 -13.30 -3.04
N GLU A 364 10.53 -12.74 -2.89
CA GLU A 364 11.13 -11.92 -3.96
C GLU A 364 11.49 -12.78 -5.17
N ALA A 365 11.11 -12.31 -6.37
CA ALA A 365 11.27 -13.08 -7.61
C ALA A 365 12.73 -13.47 -7.89
N ASP A 366 13.68 -12.57 -7.62
CA ASP A 366 15.10 -12.82 -7.83
C ASP A 366 15.66 -13.85 -6.84
N VAL A 367 15.14 -13.90 -5.61
CA VAL A 367 15.47 -14.92 -4.62
C VAL A 367 14.94 -16.29 -5.04
N LEU A 368 13.71 -16.35 -5.56
CA LEU A 368 13.15 -17.59 -6.09
C LEU A 368 13.95 -18.13 -7.27
N CYS A 369 14.35 -17.25 -8.19
CA CYS A 369 15.20 -17.60 -9.33
C CYS A 369 16.58 -18.11 -8.86
N TRP A 370 17.18 -17.48 -7.86
CA TRP A 370 18.41 -17.92 -7.24
C TRP A 370 18.30 -19.31 -6.63
N LEU A 371 17.22 -19.58 -5.88
CA LEU A 371 16.97 -20.90 -5.27
C LEU A 371 16.78 -21.99 -6.33
N GLU A 372 15.98 -21.74 -7.37
CA GLU A 372 15.81 -22.68 -8.47
C GLU A 372 17.13 -23.02 -9.16
N ASN A 373 17.97 -22.03 -9.41
CA ASN A 373 19.28 -22.24 -10.02
C ASN A 373 20.22 -23.02 -9.10
N ARG A 374 20.25 -22.67 -7.80
CA ARG A 374 21.07 -23.36 -6.79
C ARG A 374 20.72 -24.84 -6.68
N PHE A 375 19.45 -25.19 -6.82
CA PHE A 375 18.94 -26.55 -6.71
C PHE A 375 18.58 -27.19 -8.06
N ALA A 376 19.07 -26.64 -9.16
CA ALA A 376 18.81 -27.17 -10.51
C ALA A 376 19.22 -28.63 -10.72
N SER A 377 20.16 -29.15 -9.93
CA SER A 377 20.55 -30.57 -9.91
C SER A 377 19.54 -31.50 -9.23
N LEU A 378 18.53 -30.95 -8.52
CA LEU A 378 17.47 -31.72 -7.88
C LEU A 378 16.21 -31.65 -8.77
N PRO A 379 15.87 -32.71 -9.51
CA PRO A 379 14.84 -32.67 -10.54
C PRO A 379 13.43 -32.34 -10.02
N ASP A 380 13.18 -32.58 -8.73
CA ASP A 380 11.87 -32.37 -8.09
C ASP A 380 11.81 -31.06 -7.27
N PHE A 381 12.88 -30.25 -7.24
CA PHE A 381 12.84 -29.00 -6.49
C PHE A 381 11.90 -28.00 -7.15
N ALA A 382 10.98 -27.43 -6.35
CA ALA A 382 10.05 -26.43 -6.81
C ALA A 382 9.91 -25.31 -5.76
N TYR A 383 10.10 -24.05 -6.19
CA TYR A 383 9.89 -22.90 -5.31
C TYR A 383 8.44 -22.79 -4.81
N THR A 384 7.45 -23.28 -5.58
CA THR A 384 6.06 -23.34 -5.14
C THR A 384 5.86 -24.24 -3.92
N ASP A 385 6.65 -25.29 -3.77
CA ASP A 385 6.66 -26.13 -2.58
C ASP A 385 7.24 -25.37 -1.37
N VAL A 386 8.29 -24.57 -1.59
CA VAL A 386 8.87 -23.70 -0.53
C VAL A 386 7.83 -22.70 -0.02
N LEU A 387 7.15 -21.99 -0.93
CA LEU A 387 6.15 -20.99 -0.57
C LEU A 387 4.96 -21.61 0.17
N ARG A 388 4.46 -22.77 -0.30
CA ARG A 388 3.35 -23.47 0.35
C ARG A 388 3.73 -23.97 1.76
N ALA A 389 4.94 -24.47 1.94
CA ALA A 389 5.39 -24.90 3.25
C ALA A 389 5.61 -23.71 4.19
N LEU A 390 6.06 -22.58 3.67
CA LEU A 390 6.20 -21.34 4.42
C LEU A 390 4.85 -20.82 4.91
N ASP A 391 3.83 -20.84 4.05
CA ASP A 391 2.45 -20.45 4.38
C ASP A 391 1.85 -21.41 5.43
N GLU A 392 2.04 -22.72 5.25
CA GLU A 392 1.61 -23.74 6.21
C GLU A 392 2.28 -23.55 7.57
N LEU A 393 3.58 -23.23 7.58
CA LEU A 393 4.34 -22.94 8.80
C LEU A 393 3.78 -21.75 9.56
N GLN A 394 3.50 -20.64 8.84
CA GLN A 394 2.93 -19.45 9.44
C GLN A 394 1.56 -19.70 10.03
N ASN A 395 0.63 -20.27 9.25
CA ASN A 395 -0.74 -20.47 9.70
C ASN A 395 -0.85 -21.54 10.82
N THR A 396 0.10 -22.46 10.92
CA THR A 396 0.05 -23.54 11.92
C THR A 396 0.81 -23.20 13.20
N HIS A 397 1.98 -22.56 13.08
CA HIS A 397 2.92 -22.43 14.19
C HIS A 397 3.23 -21.00 14.62
N LEU A 398 2.89 -19.99 13.80
CA LEU A 398 3.15 -18.56 14.06
C LEU A 398 4.59 -18.27 14.54
N PRO A 399 5.64 -18.77 13.86
CA PRO A 399 7.01 -18.66 14.33
C PRO A 399 7.46 -17.20 14.37
N GLN A 400 8.26 -16.84 15.37
CA GLN A 400 8.80 -15.49 15.53
C GLN A 400 10.27 -15.41 15.08
N THR A 401 11.04 -16.47 15.32
CA THR A 401 12.49 -16.52 15.13
C THR A 401 12.91 -17.53 14.07
N LEU A 402 14.13 -17.37 13.52
CA LEU A 402 14.70 -18.36 12.60
C LEU A 402 14.90 -19.73 13.24
N GLU A 403 15.25 -19.77 14.52
CA GLU A 403 15.46 -21.03 15.24
C GLU A 403 14.16 -21.84 15.34
N GLU A 404 13.04 -21.17 15.61
CA GLU A 404 11.73 -21.82 15.61
C GLU A 404 11.36 -22.36 14.24
N ILE A 405 11.66 -21.62 13.16
CA ILE A 405 11.40 -22.04 11.78
C ILE A 405 12.17 -23.33 11.48
N PHE A 406 13.45 -23.38 11.83
CA PHE A 406 14.27 -24.60 11.65
C PHE A 406 13.73 -25.76 12.48
N ARG A 407 13.33 -25.52 13.72
CA ARG A 407 12.77 -26.54 14.62
C ARG A 407 11.47 -27.11 14.05
N PHE A 408 10.48 -26.26 13.70
CA PHE A 408 9.20 -26.73 13.19
C PHE A 408 9.34 -27.44 11.83
N SER A 409 10.17 -26.90 10.92
CA SER A 409 10.42 -27.56 9.64
C SER A 409 11.05 -28.92 9.78
N ALA A 410 11.97 -29.10 10.74
CA ALA A 410 12.59 -30.40 11.05
C ALA A 410 11.57 -31.39 11.65
N GLN A 411 10.71 -30.93 12.55
CA GLN A 411 9.61 -31.72 13.11
C GLN A 411 8.65 -32.20 12.02
N ALA A 412 8.23 -31.29 11.13
CA ALA A 412 7.34 -31.64 10.02
C ALA A 412 7.95 -32.63 9.03
N CYS A 413 9.25 -32.57 8.77
CA CYS A 413 9.96 -33.55 7.95
C CYS A 413 9.98 -34.95 8.61
N ALA A 414 10.07 -35.01 9.95
CA ALA A 414 10.14 -36.25 10.72
C ALA A 414 8.75 -36.86 10.99
N ASP A 415 7.68 -36.12 10.90
CA ASP A 415 6.32 -36.56 11.21
C ASP A 415 5.82 -37.59 10.17
N GLU A 416 5.51 -38.79 10.62
CA GLU A 416 5.03 -39.89 9.75
C GLU A 416 3.59 -39.70 9.31
N THR A 417 2.82 -38.82 9.91
CA THR A 417 1.42 -38.55 9.55
C THR A 417 1.30 -37.73 8.25
N TYR A 418 2.36 -37.02 7.87
CA TYR A 418 2.38 -36.27 6.63
C TYR A 418 2.49 -37.16 5.38
N SER A 419 1.72 -36.78 4.34
CA SER A 419 1.82 -37.42 3.02
C SER A 419 3.20 -37.21 2.38
N ALA A 420 3.58 -38.07 1.42
CA ALA A 420 4.84 -37.92 0.68
C ALA A 420 5.01 -36.55 0.03
N ASN A 421 3.90 -35.96 -0.52
CA ASN A 421 3.91 -34.63 -1.08
C ASN A 421 4.11 -33.52 -0.04
N ALA A 422 3.54 -33.67 1.15
CA ALA A 422 3.77 -32.73 2.25
C ALA A 422 5.23 -32.80 2.73
N LYS A 423 5.77 -33.99 2.95
CA LYS A 423 7.18 -34.18 3.33
C LYS A 423 8.14 -33.57 2.29
N ARG A 424 7.84 -33.71 0.98
CA ARG A 424 8.63 -33.07 -0.07
C ARG A 424 8.64 -31.56 0.10
N ARG A 425 7.46 -30.90 0.29
CA ARG A 425 7.37 -29.46 0.50
C ARG A 425 8.21 -28.99 1.68
N TRP A 426 8.10 -29.65 2.82
CA TRP A 426 8.90 -29.34 4.00
C TRP A 426 10.40 -29.53 3.77
N THR A 427 10.80 -30.54 3.00
CA THR A 427 12.20 -30.77 2.62
C THR A 427 12.71 -29.61 1.74
N HIS A 428 11.92 -29.15 0.77
CA HIS A 428 12.29 -28.01 -0.08
C HIS A 428 12.40 -26.71 0.72
N LEU A 429 11.50 -26.45 1.65
CA LEU A 429 11.62 -25.32 2.57
C LEU A 429 12.92 -25.40 3.38
N ARG A 430 13.23 -26.54 3.94
CA ARG A 430 14.45 -26.73 4.72
C ARG A 430 15.72 -26.47 3.91
N LEU A 431 15.77 -26.98 2.68
CA LEU A 431 16.89 -26.69 1.75
C LEU A 431 17.01 -25.19 1.47
N ALA A 432 15.90 -24.49 1.23
CA ALA A 432 15.89 -23.05 1.05
C ALA A 432 16.39 -22.31 2.30
N LEU A 433 15.95 -22.71 3.51
CA LEU A 433 16.42 -22.13 4.77
C LEU A 433 17.91 -22.33 4.99
N GLU A 434 18.45 -23.51 4.68
CA GLU A 434 19.89 -23.79 4.74
C GLU A 434 20.67 -22.91 3.77
N ALA A 435 20.16 -22.72 2.52
CA ALA A 435 20.75 -21.82 1.54
C ALA A 435 20.75 -20.36 2.00
N VAL A 436 19.66 -19.90 2.62
CA VAL A 436 19.59 -18.55 3.20
C VAL A 436 20.56 -18.39 4.37
N ARG A 437 20.66 -19.36 5.26
CA ARG A 437 21.65 -19.34 6.35
C ARG A 437 23.07 -19.24 5.82
N ASP A 438 23.42 -20.00 4.78
CA ASP A 438 24.73 -19.92 4.12
C ASP A 438 24.98 -18.56 3.47
N LEU A 439 23.93 -17.93 2.93
CA LEU A 439 23.99 -16.60 2.32
C LEU A 439 24.24 -15.52 3.38
N LEU A 440 23.59 -15.64 4.54
CA LEU A 440 23.69 -14.68 5.65
C LEU A 440 25.00 -14.82 6.47
N ASP A 441 25.82 -15.85 6.23
CA ASP A 441 27.11 -16.02 6.90
C ASP A 441 28.11 -14.97 6.40
N PRO A 442 28.58 -14.02 7.24
CA PRO A 442 29.45 -12.92 6.82
C PRO A 442 30.82 -13.39 6.36
N LYS A 443 31.30 -14.61 6.74
CA LYS A 443 32.61 -15.16 6.37
C LYS A 443 33.77 -14.18 6.63
N GLY A 444 33.68 -13.40 7.70
CA GLY A 444 34.68 -12.41 8.10
C GLY A 444 34.74 -11.14 7.24
N ARG A 445 33.75 -10.87 6.39
CA ARG A 445 33.62 -9.63 5.61
C ARG A 445 33.00 -8.51 6.47
N SER A 446 33.35 -7.25 6.15
CA SER A 446 32.60 -6.11 6.68
C SER A 446 31.15 -6.11 6.15
N ARG A 447 30.23 -5.46 6.87
CA ARG A 447 28.80 -5.46 6.57
C ARG A 447 28.49 -5.09 5.11
N LEU A 448 29.05 -3.99 4.62
CA LEU A 448 28.82 -3.53 3.24
C LEU A 448 29.35 -4.50 2.19
N LEU A 449 30.57 -5.05 2.39
CA LEU A 449 31.14 -6.06 1.47
C LEU A 449 30.32 -7.36 1.50
N HIS A 450 29.76 -7.70 2.65
CA HIS A 450 28.89 -8.84 2.77
C HIS A 450 27.58 -8.64 2.04
N LEU A 451 26.91 -7.47 2.20
CA LEU A 451 25.69 -7.10 1.48
C LEU A 451 25.90 -7.16 -0.04
N THR A 452 27.00 -6.58 -0.52
CA THR A 452 27.34 -6.63 -1.95
C THR A 452 27.54 -8.07 -2.43
N ALA A 453 28.20 -8.93 -1.66
CA ALA A 453 28.40 -10.34 -1.99
C ALA A 453 27.09 -11.13 -2.01
N MET A 454 26.16 -10.85 -1.09
CA MET A 454 24.83 -11.45 -1.09
C MET A 454 24.03 -11.07 -2.36
N LEU A 455 24.01 -9.79 -2.72
CA LEU A 455 23.38 -9.33 -3.95
C LEU A 455 23.99 -9.98 -5.20
N GLN A 456 25.31 -10.02 -5.30
CA GLN A 456 25.99 -10.73 -6.41
C GLN A 456 25.60 -12.20 -6.48
N THR A 457 25.47 -12.88 -5.34
CA THR A 457 25.08 -14.30 -5.29
C THR A 457 23.64 -14.49 -5.79
N ILE A 458 22.72 -13.60 -5.38
CA ILE A 458 21.29 -13.69 -5.76
C ILE A 458 21.13 -13.39 -7.26
N PHE A 459 21.82 -12.36 -7.79
CA PHE A 459 21.67 -11.95 -9.19
C PHE A 459 22.54 -12.75 -10.17
N GLN A 460 23.45 -13.61 -9.70
CA GLN A 460 24.32 -14.41 -10.57
C GLN A 460 23.57 -15.21 -11.67
N PRO A 461 22.40 -15.82 -11.38
CA PRO A 461 21.67 -16.59 -12.38
C PRO A 461 20.95 -15.73 -13.42
N ARG A 462 20.75 -14.43 -13.15
CA ARG A 462 19.91 -13.55 -13.96
C ARG A 462 20.67 -13.07 -15.20
N THR A 463 20.05 -13.23 -16.37
CA THR A 463 20.50 -12.60 -17.60
C THR A 463 19.74 -11.29 -17.80
N MET A 464 20.49 -10.17 -17.91
CA MET A 464 19.91 -8.85 -18.12
C MET A 464 19.60 -8.62 -19.61
N GLU A 465 18.40 -8.15 -19.89
CA GLU A 465 17.94 -7.81 -21.25
C GLU A 465 17.43 -6.36 -21.27
N GLU A 466 18.15 -5.45 -21.93
CA GLU A 466 17.81 -4.02 -22.00
C GLU A 466 16.41 -3.74 -22.59
N THR A 467 15.87 -4.68 -23.37
CA THR A 467 14.53 -4.57 -23.93
C THR A 467 13.42 -4.82 -22.92
N LYS A 468 13.73 -5.44 -21.76
CA LYS A 468 12.76 -5.72 -20.71
C LYS A 468 12.63 -4.54 -19.74
N PRO A 469 11.43 -3.99 -19.54
CA PRO A 469 11.22 -2.85 -18.62
C PRO A 469 11.76 -3.11 -17.21
N GLY A 470 11.53 -4.31 -16.65
CA GLY A 470 11.99 -4.68 -15.32
C GLY A 470 13.53 -4.76 -15.19
N ASP A 471 14.25 -5.12 -16.25
CA ASP A 471 15.71 -5.15 -16.24
C ASP A 471 16.30 -3.74 -16.35
N ARG A 472 15.65 -2.83 -17.09
CA ARG A 472 16.02 -1.41 -17.12
C ARG A 472 15.80 -0.73 -15.77
N GLU A 473 14.66 -1.01 -15.13
CA GLU A 473 14.41 -0.53 -13.77
C GLU A 473 15.48 -1.03 -12.79
N LEU A 474 15.80 -2.32 -12.85
CA LEU A 474 16.83 -2.91 -12.00
C LEU A 474 18.20 -2.25 -12.25
N ALA A 475 18.59 -1.99 -13.50
CA ALA A 475 19.85 -1.31 -13.84
C ALA A 475 19.89 0.12 -13.30
N ALA A 476 18.82 0.88 -13.45
CA ALA A 476 18.73 2.25 -12.93
C ALA A 476 18.76 2.27 -11.39
N ALA A 477 18.02 1.37 -10.74
CA ALA A 477 18.03 1.21 -9.29
C ALA A 477 19.41 0.75 -8.77
N ALA A 478 20.10 -0.14 -9.49
CA ALA A 478 21.44 -0.61 -9.14
C ALA A 478 22.47 0.53 -9.22
N THR A 479 22.36 1.41 -10.22
CA THR A 479 23.20 2.59 -10.34
C THR A 479 23.00 3.52 -9.14
N ALA A 480 21.75 3.81 -8.78
CA ALA A 480 21.45 4.65 -7.62
C ALA A 480 21.94 4.04 -6.30
N ALA A 481 21.79 2.72 -6.12
CA ALA A 481 22.32 2.03 -4.95
C ALA A 481 23.85 2.05 -4.91
N GLN A 482 24.51 1.89 -6.06
CA GLN A 482 25.97 1.99 -6.17
C GLN A 482 26.48 3.38 -5.80
N ASP A 483 25.79 4.44 -6.23
CA ASP A 483 26.13 5.83 -5.87
C ASP A 483 26.06 6.03 -4.35
N VAL A 484 25.06 5.46 -3.67
CA VAL A 484 24.96 5.48 -2.21
C VAL A 484 26.13 4.73 -1.56
N PHE A 485 26.44 3.53 -2.03
CA PHE A 485 27.56 2.74 -1.48
C PHE A 485 28.91 3.42 -1.69
N GLN A 486 29.10 4.07 -2.84
CA GLN A 486 30.29 4.84 -3.12
C GLN A 486 30.39 6.09 -2.24
N ALA A 487 29.27 6.81 -2.06
CA ALA A 487 29.19 7.94 -1.15
C ALA A 487 29.53 7.51 0.29
N PHE A 488 28.97 6.38 0.75
CA PHE A 488 29.26 5.84 2.08
C PHE A 488 30.73 5.48 2.26
N THR A 489 31.38 4.82 1.29
CA THR A 489 32.79 4.44 1.40
C THR A 489 33.73 5.65 1.42
N SER A 490 33.28 6.79 0.91
CA SER A 490 34.06 8.06 0.90
C SER A 490 33.82 8.91 2.14
N LEU A 491 32.96 8.50 3.10
CA LEU A 491 32.65 9.31 4.29
C LEU A 491 33.85 9.45 5.24
N LEU A 492 33.97 10.63 5.80
CA LEU A 492 35.07 11.02 6.71
C LEU A 492 34.95 10.44 8.12
N VAL A 493 33.81 9.83 8.45
CA VAL A 493 33.50 9.32 9.81
C VAL A 493 33.29 7.81 9.86
N THR A 494 33.49 7.10 8.74
CA THR A 494 33.25 5.64 8.67
C THR A 494 34.09 4.85 9.68
N GLU A 495 35.33 5.26 9.93
CA GLU A 495 36.22 4.58 10.89
C GLU A 495 35.79 4.76 12.35
N THR A 496 34.94 5.74 12.66
CA THR A 496 34.47 6.02 14.02
C THR A 496 33.14 5.32 14.34
N LEU A 497 32.47 4.76 13.32
CA LEU A 497 31.18 4.10 13.46
C LEU A 497 31.36 2.58 13.60
N ASP A 498 30.64 1.95 14.53
CA ASP A 498 30.56 0.50 14.61
C ASP A 498 29.71 -0.08 13.46
N GLU A 499 29.72 -1.40 13.28
CA GLU A 499 29.04 -2.08 12.17
C GLU A 499 27.51 -1.84 12.17
N VAL A 500 26.88 -1.73 13.35
CA VAL A 500 25.44 -1.48 13.48
C VAL A 500 25.13 -0.05 13.06
N GLN A 501 25.92 0.92 13.48
CA GLN A 501 25.81 2.33 13.12
C GLN A 501 26.03 2.53 11.60
N GLN A 502 27.00 1.82 11.03
CA GLN A 502 27.25 1.84 9.59
C GLN A 502 26.04 1.31 8.80
N SER A 503 25.45 0.20 9.23
CA SER A 503 24.24 -0.37 8.62
C SER A 503 23.05 0.61 8.69
N GLN A 504 22.81 1.21 9.86
CA GLN A 504 21.75 2.21 10.04
C GLN A 504 21.93 3.44 9.16
N LEU A 505 23.16 3.91 9.00
CA LEU A 505 23.47 5.03 8.12
C LEU A 505 23.25 4.67 6.64
N VAL A 506 23.71 3.51 6.19
CA VAL A 506 23.48 3.02 4.82
C VAL A 506 21.97 2.88 4.55
N GLU A 507 21.21 2.31 5.47
CA GLU A 507 19.75 2.19 5.34
C GLU A 507 19.07 3.55 5.23
N SER A 508 19.48 4.53 6.03
CA SER A 508 18.99 5.91 5.94
C SER A 508 19.27 6.54 4.58
N LEU A 509 20.50 6.43 4.07
CA LEU A 509 20.89 6.97 2.77
C LEU A 509 20.16 6.30 1.60
N LEU A 510 19.95 4.99 1.67
CA LEU A 510 19.18 4.23 0.67
C LEU A 510 17.70 4.60 0.68
N SER A 511 17.13 4.92 1.84
CA SER A 511 15.72 5.33 1.95
C SER A 511 15.42 6.68 1.29
N GLU A 512 16.41 7.57 1.22
CA GLU A 512 16.32 8.87 0.56
C GLU A 512 16.74 8.83 -0.92
N ALA A 513 17.41 7.76 -1.35
CA ALA A 513 17.89 7.62 -2.71
C ALA A 513 16.75 7.47 -3.73
N THR A 514 16.96 8.04 -4.91
CA THR A 514 16.01 7.98 -6.02
C THR A 514 16.71 7.56 -7.30
N TYR A 515 15.96 6.93 -8.21
CA TYR A 515 16.42 6.58 -9.55
C TYR A 515 15.50 7.17 -10.61
N GLN A 516 16.00 7.36 -11.82
CA GLN A 516 15.21 7.85 -12.95
C GLN A 516 15.17 6.79 -14.04
N LEU A 517 14.01 6.69 -14.69
CA LEU A 517 13.83 5.87 -15.87
C LEU A 517 13.73 6.77 -17.10
N GLU A 518 14.41 6.38 -18.18
CA GLU A 518 14.21 7.01 -19.48
C GLU A 518 13.06 6.30 -20.22
N PRO A 519 12.17 7.03 -20.91
CA PRO A 519 11.14 6.42 -21.70
C PRO A 519 11.76 5.57 -22.81
N ASP A 520 11.21 4.36 -23.00
CA ASP A 520 11.70 3.38 -23.97
C ASP A 520 11.13 3.56 -25.37
N ASP A 521 10.13 4.39 -25.49
CA ASP A 521 9.37 4.60 -26.71
C ASP A 521 9.03 6.10 -26.82
N PRO A 522 9.31 6.73 -27.95
CA PRO A 522 8.92 8.13 -28.15
C PRO A 522 7.40 8.37 -28.15
N GLU A 523 6.60 7.33 -28.33
CA GLU A 523 5.14 7.39 -28.30
C GLU A 523 4.53 7.18 -26.91
N VAL A 524 5.36 6.96 -25.85
CA VAL A 524 4.88 6.86 -24.47
C VAL A 524 4.30 8.20 -24.02
N LEU A 525 3.12 8.16 -23.43
CA LEU A 525 2.50 9.33 -22.85
C LEU A 525 3.27 9.79 -21.60
N LEU A 526 3.66 11.06 -21.58
CA LEU A 526 4.36 11.65 -20.43
C LEU A 526 3.35 12.35 -19.53
N THR A 527 3.50 12.17 -18.22
CA THR A 527 2.80 13.01 -17.23
C THR A 527 3.56 14.30 -17.00
N GLU A 528 2.83 15.35 -16.61
CA GLU A 528 3.37 16.67 -16.32
C GLU A 528 3.01 17.08 -14.90
N GLY A 529 4.00 17.46 -14.10
CA GLY A 529 3.75 18.06 -12.79
C GLY A 529 3.05 19.41 -12.90
N TRP A 530 2.38 19.83 -11.82
CA TRP A 530 1.63 21.10 -11.78
C TRP A 530 2.44 22.31 -12.27
N LEU A 531 3.70 22.45 -11.86
CA LEU A 531 4.57 23.55 -12.24
C LEU A 531 5.11 23.47 -13.68
N GLU A 532 4.95 22.32 -14.34
CA GLU A 532 5.38 22.07 -15.71
C GLU A 532 4.29 22.35 -16.74
N LEU A 533 3.01 22.23 -16.33
CA LEU A 533 1.86 22.43 -17.22
C LEU A 533 1.83 23.75 -18.00
N PRO A 534 2.25 24.90 -17.43
CA PRO A 534 2.32 26.15 -18.21
C PRO A 534 3.25 26.06 -19.43
N TRP A 535 4.28 25.19 -19.36
CA TRP A 535 5.24 24.92 -20.44
C TRP A 535 4.78 23.87 -21.44
N SER A 536 3.60 23.27 -21.25
CA SER A 536 3.02 22.35 -22.22
C SER A 536 2.62 23.09 -23.50
N PRO A 537 3.03 22.60 -24.69
CA PRO A 537 2.58 23.17 -25.97
C PRO A 537 1.15 22.75 -26.33
N ALA A 538 0.61 21.69 -25.67
CA ALA A 538 -0.69 21.11 -25.98
C ALA A 538 -1.84 22.09 -25.84
N GLN A 539 -2.79 22.01 -26.75
CA GLN A 539 -3.98 22.82 -26.72
C GLN A 539 -4.98 22.34 -25.66
N GLU A 540 -5.07 21.04 -25.44
CA GLU A 540 -5.95 20.43 -24.43
C GLU A 540 -5.16 19.89 -23.26
N LEU A 541 -5.69 20.10 -22.05
CA LEU A 541 -5.12 19.60 -20.80
C LEU A 541 -6.16 18.82 -20.01
N LEU A 542 -5.79 17.66 -19.49
CA LEU A 542 -6.55 16.94 -18.49
C LEU A 542 -5.70 16.85 -17.21
N ILE A 543 -6.15 17.53 -16.15
CA ILE A 543 -5.41 17.67 -14.91
C ILE A 543 -6.08 16.83 -13.82
N THR A 544 -5.31 15.95 -13.18
CA THR A 544 -5.81 15.01 -12.18
C THR A 544 -5.39 15.39 -10.77
N GLY A 545 -6.18 14.98 -9.76
CA GLY A 545 -5.87 15.23 -8.36
C GLY A 545 -6.06 16.67 -7.92
N PHE A 546 -7.04 17.41 -8.50
CA PHE A 546 -7.25 18.82 -8.22
C PHE A 546 -7.96 19.04 -6.89
N ASN A 547 -7.36 18.54 -5.82
CA ASN A 547 -7.88 18.57 -4.46
C ASN A 547 -7.17 19.62 -3.59
N GLU A 548 -7.83 20.04 -2.51
CA GLU A 548 -7.27 20.94 -1.51
C GLU A 548 -6.03 20.31 -0.85
N GLY A 549 -4.96 21.09 -0.72
CA GLY A 549 -3.67 20.63 -0.21
C GLY A 549 -2.72 20.09 -1.29
N CYS A 550 -3.23 19.77 -2.49
CA CYS A 550 -2.42 19.49 -3.68
C CYS A 550 -2.27 20.75 -4.53
N VAL A 551 -3.39 21.39 -4.85
CA VAL A 551 -3.43 22.73 -5.49
C VAL A 551 -4.56 23.54 -4.83
N PRO A 552 -4.24 24.65 -4.14
CA PRO A 552 -2.89 25.10 -3.83
C PRO A 552 -2.18 24.20 -2.84
N ASP A 553 -0.87 24.03 -3.09
CA ASP A 553 0.04 23.37 -2.15
C ASP A 553 0.17 24.21 -0.87
N ALA A 554 0.15 23.57 0.30
CA ALA A 554 0.26 24.24 1.58
C ALA A 554 1.11 23.46 2.58
N VAL A 555 2.00 24.16 3.28
CA VAL A 555 2.74 23.60 4.41
C VAL A 555 1.92 23.78 5.70
N VAL A 556 1.58 22.68 6.33
CA VAL A 556 0.78 22.67 7.56
C VAL A 556 1.61 22.05 8.70
N GLY A 557 1.65 22.76 9.85
CA GLY A 557 2.13 22.17 11.10
C GLY A 557 3.63 21.89 11.19
N HIS A 558 4.50 22.65 10.49
CA HIS A 558 5.94 22.46 10.62
C HIS A 558 6.43 22.91 12.00
N ALA A 559 7.14 22.04 12.73
CA ALA A 559 7.52 22.24 14.12
C ALA A 559 8.43 23.45 14.38
N PHE A 560 9.35 23.77 13.43
CA PHE A 560 10.32 24.86 13.58
C PHE A 560 9.99 26.09 12.72
N LEU A 561 9.31 25.93 11.60
CA LEU A 561 9.04 26.99 10.63
C LEU A 561 7.54 27.11 10.35
N PRO A 562 6.74 27.62 11.29
CA PRO A 562 5.35 27.96 11.02
C PRO A 562 5.26 29.06 9.94
N ASP A 563 4.12 29.18 9.27
CA ASP A 563 3.97 30.05 8.09
C ASP A 563 4.26 31.53 8.37
N VAL A 564 3.93 32.00 9.59
CA VAL A 564 4.24 33.37 10.04
C VAL A 564 5.75 33.62 10.04
N LEU A 565 6.52 32.67 10.55
CA LEU A 565 7.97 32.78 10.58
C LEU A 565 8.58 32.68 9.17
N ARG A 566 8.05 31.82 8.31
CA ARG A 566 8.43 31.75 6.88
C ARG A 566 8.26 33.09 6.19
N LYS A 567 7.11 33.73 6.40
CA LYS A 567 6.78 35.05 5.85
C LYS A 567 7.76 36.11 6.33
N GLY A 568 8.04 36.18 7.62
CA GLY A 568 9.00 37.12 8.21
C GLY A 568 10.44 36.91 7.74
N LEU A 569 10.86 35.68 7.49
CA LEU A 569 12.19 35.33 6.97
C LEU A 569 12.31 35.44 5.44
N GLY A 570 11.25 35.84 4.74
CA GLY A 570 11.26 35.92 3.26
C GLY A 570 11.30 34.57 2.57
N LEU A 571 11.02 33.47 3.29
CA LEU A 571 10.86 32.12 2.72
C LEU A 571 9.52 31.98 1.99
N THR A 572 9.38 30.95 1.18
CA THR A 572 8.11 30.64 0.51
C THR A 572 7.04 30.29 1.53
N CYS A 573 6.03 31.15 1.71
CA CYS A 573 4.90 31.01 2.61
C CYS A 573 3.63 30.56 1.86
N ASN A 574 2.59 30.15 2.60
CA ASN A 574 1.35 29.65 2.04
C ASN A 574 0.62 30.70 1.17
N ASP A 575 0.64 31.98 1.54
CA ASP A 575 0.07 33.05 0.71
C ASP A 575 0.75 33.12 -0.65
N ARG A 576 2.07 33.03 -0.72
CA ARG A 576 2.81 33.03 -1.98
C ARG A 576 2.53 31.79 -2.83
N ARG A 577 2.44 30.62 -2.20
CA ARG A 577 2.07 29.37 -2.90
C ARG A 577 0.66 29.45 -3.47
N ALA A 578 -0.31 29.92 -2.70
CA ALA A 578 -1.67 30.07 -3.15
C ALA A 578 -1.79 31.11 -4.28
N ALA A 579 -1.09 32.25 -4.17
CA ALA A 579 -1.06 33.27 -5.24
C ALA A 579 -0.43 32.72 -6.54
N ARG A 580 0.66 31.98 -6.43
CA ARG A 580 1.30 31.26 -7.54
C ARG A 580 0.32 30.34 -8.24
N ASP A 581 -0.36 29.47 -7.47
CA ASP A 581 -1.23 28.44 -8.03
C ASP A 581 -2.50 29.05 -8.62
N THR A 582 -3.01 30.13 -8.04
CA THR A 582 -4.10 30.94 -8.63
C THR A 582 -3.69 31.53 -9.99
N TYR A 583 -2.49 32.13 -10.05
CA TYR A 583 -1.95 32.67 -11.29
C TYR A 583 -1.73 31.59 -12.35
N LEU A 584 -1.13 30.45 -11.97
CA LEU A 584 -0.87 29.35 -12.90
C LEU A 584 -2.18 28.80 -13.49
N LEU A 585 -3.20 28.56 -12.66
CA LEU A 585 -4.51 28.13 -13.15
C LEU A 585 -5.14 29.17 -14.09
N HIS A 586 -5.12 30.45 -13.70
CA HIS A 586 -5.60 31.53 -14.54
C HIS A 586 -4.88 31.58 -15.90
N ALA A 587 -3.54 31.46 -15.91
CA ALA A 587 -2.73 31.44 -17.12
C ALA A 587 -3.03 30.21 -18.01
N LEU A 588 -3.22 29.03 -17.42
CA LEU A 588 -3.60 27.81 -18.16
C LEU A 588 -4.96 27.97 -18.84
N LEU A 589 -5.96 28.51 -18.14
CA LEU A 589 -7.30 28.74 -18.66
C LEU A 589 -7.33 29.84 -19.71
N THR A 590 -6.56 30.92 -19.53
CA THR A 590 -6.55 32.08 -20.47
C THR A 590 -5.77 31.77 -21.75
N SER A 591 -4.74 30.93 -21.68
CA SER A 591 -3.89 30.63 -22.85
C SER A 591 -4.45 29.55 -23.79
N ARG A 592 -5.62 29.02 -23.48
CA ARG A 592 -6.26 27.94 -24.24
C ARG A 592 -7.73 28.25 -24.54
N ALA A 593 -8.31 27.52 -25.49
CA ALA A 593 -9.72 27.68 -25.84
C ALA A 593 -10.64 27.32 -24.64
N PRO A 594 -11.86 27.85 -24.58
CA PRO A 594 -12.86 27.37 -23.62
C PRO A 594 -13.01 25.83 -23.69
N HIS A 595 -13.19 25.19 -22.55
CA HIS A 595 -13.31 23.71 -22.38
C HIS A 595 -12.06 22.89 -22.74
N ALA A 596 -10.93 23.53 -23.05
CA ALA A 596 -9.69 22.83 -23.36
C ALA A 596 -8.90 22.41 -22.09
N VAL A 597 -9.26 22.91 -20.91
CA VAL A 597 -8.65 22.55 -19.63
C VAL A 597 -9.71 21.87 -18.78
N ARG A 598 -9.56 20.58 -18.56
CA ARG A 598 -10.46 19.78 -17.71
C ARG A 598 -9.76 19.39 -16.43
N LEU A 599 -10.48 19.48 -15.31
CA LEU A 599 -9.98 19.20 -13.98
C LEU A 599 -10.72 17.99 -13.41
N THR A 600 -9.97 17.02 -12.86
CA THR A 600 -10.57 15.90 -12.15
C THR A 600 -10.11 15.89 -10.70
N LEU A 601 -11.02 15.56 -9.79
CA LEU A 601 -10.77 15.49 -8.35
C LEU A 601 -11.51 14.31 -7.74
N GLU A 602 -11.05 13.88 -6.58
CA GLU A 602 -11.60 12.74 -5.87
C GLU A 602 -12.18 13.13 -4.50
N ARG A 603 -13.14 12.33 -4.03
CA ARG A 603 -13.71 12.47 -2.69
C ARG A 603 -12.94 11.73 -1.60
N VAL A 604 -12.41 10.59 -1.96
CA VAL A 604 -11.70 9.69 -1.04
C VAL A 604 -10.41 9.26 -1.71
N SER A 605 -9.30 9.39 -1.00
CA SER A 605 -7.99 8.92 -1.46
C SER A 605 -7.92 7.39 -1.49
N GLY A 606 -6.88 6.85 -2.11
CA GLY A 606 -6.59 5.41 -2.07
C GLY A 606 -6.36 4.85 -0.66
N ARG A 607 -6.13 5.73 0.34
CA ARG A 607 -6.02 5.37 1.77
C ARG A 607 -7.33 5.55 2.55
N HIS A 608 -8.44 5.79 1.86
CA HIS A 608 -9.76 6.07 2.43
C HIS A 608 -9.88 7.40 3.21
N ASP A 609 -8.94 8.33 3.04
CA ASP A 609 -9.05 9.68 3.62
C ASP A 609 -10.00 10.54 2.81
N VAL A 610 -10.87 11.28 3.47
CA VAL A 610 -11.79 12.22 2.81
C VAL A 610 -11.02 13.39 2.24
N ARG A 611 -11.17 13.64 0.94
CA ARG A 611 -10.54 14.75 0.21
C ARG A 611 -11.54 15.89 -0.03
N LYS A 612 -11.06 17.12 0.08
CA LYS A 612 -11.85 18.32 -0.22
C LYS A 612 -11.52 18.83 -1.61
N PRO A 613 -12.50 19.43 -2.32
CA PRO A 613 -12.23 20.15 -3.57
C PRO A 613 -11.25 21.31 -3.34
N SER A 614 -10.39 21.57 -4.32
CA SER A 614 -9.52 22.76 -4.29
C SER A 614 -10.33 24.04 -4.09
N ARG A 615 -9.86 24.94 -3.21
CA ARG A 615 -10.46 26.26 -2.99
C ARG A 615 -10.43 27.12 -4.27
N LEU A 616 -9.49 26.89 -5.17
CA LEU A 616 -9.40 27.65 -6.43
C LEU A 616 -10.60 27.43 -7.34
N LEU A 617 -11.30 26.31 -7.22
CA LEU A 617 -12.53 26.03 -7.97
C LEU A 617 -13.67 27.01 -7.60
N PHE A 618 -13.57 27.70 -6.48
CA PHE A 618 -14.59 28.62 -5.97
C PHE A 618 -14.30 30.10 -6.30
N LEU A 619 -13.25 30.39 -7.09
CA LEU A 619 -12.96 31.71 -7.62
C LEU A 619 -13.84 32.01 -8.86
N CYS A 620 -15.15 32.17 -8.61
CA CYS A 620 -16.18 32.41 -9.62
C CYS A 620 -17.23 33.40 -9.07
N ASP A 621 -18.18 33.79 -9.91
CA ASP A 621 -19.29 34.66 -9.49
C ASP A 621 -20.21 33.97 -8.45
N GLU A 622 -20.97 34.74 -7.67
CA GLU A 622 -21.82 34.25 -6.58
C GLU A 622 -22.86 33.19 -7.02
N ALA A 623 -23.43 33.33 -8.19
CA ALA A 623 -24.45 32.40 -8.69
C ALA A 623 -23.82 31.04 -9.05
N THR A 624 -22.66 31.09 -9.68
CA THR A 624 -21.85 29.88 -9.97
C THR A 624 -21.31 29.25 -8.68
N LEU A 625 -20.85 30.05 -7.70
CA LEU A 625 -20.33 29.59 -6.42
C LEU A 625 -21.32 28.67 -5.69
N ALA A 626 -22.56 29.13 -5.52
CA ALA A 626 -23.62 28.38 -4.82
C ALA A 626 -23.92 27.04 -5.54
N ARG A 627 -24.02 27.06 -6.87
CA ARG A 627 -24.29 25.87 -7.69
C ARG A 627 -23.12 24.88 -7.64
N ARG A 628 -21.90 25.37 -7.81
CA ARG A 628 -20.65 24.57 -7.80
C ARG A 628 -20.37 23.95 -6.44
N ALA A 629 -20.55 24.71 -5.36
CA ALA A 629 -20.40 24.20 -4.01
C ALA A 629 -21.39 23.05 -3.75
N LYS A 630 -22.68 23.23 -4.11
CA LYS A 630 -23.69 22.17 -3.99
C LYS A 630 -23.31 20.92 -4.79
N ALA A 631 -22.75 21.06 -5.99
CA ALA A 631 -22.37 19.95 -6.85
C ALA A 631 -21.14 19.20 -6.30
N LEU A 632 -20.12 19.92 -5.83
CA LEU A 632 -18.85 19.34 -5.38
C LEU A 632 -18.89 18.76 -3.95
N PHE A 633 -19.81 19.19 -3.09
CA PHE A 633 -19.97 18.68 -1.74
C PHE A 633 -21.12 17.67 -1.56
N ARG A 634 -21.91 17.40 -2.60
CA ARG A 634 -22.87 16.28 -2.57
C ARG A 634 -22.12 14.94 -2.63
N ASP A 635 -22.77 13.88 -2.17
CA ASP A 635 -22.19 12.54 -2.33
C ASP A 635 -22.00 12.23 -3.83
N ALA A 636 -20.79 11.83 -4.21
CA ALA A 636 -20.53 11.37 -5.55
C ALA A 636 -21.37 10.08 -5.75
N GLU A 637 -22.32 10.11 -6.66
CA GLU A 637 -22.97 8.89 -7.11
C GLU A 637 -21.87 8.04 -7.74
N THR A 638 -21.62 6.87 -7.15
CA THR A 638 -20.77 5.87 -7.80
C THR A 638 -21.37 5.67 -9.18
N SER A 639 -20.67 6.10 -10.22
CA SER A 639 -21.14 5.91 -11.59
C SER A 639 -21.25 4.41 -11.87
N ALA A 640 -22.41 3.87 -11.58
CA ALA A 640 -22.79 2.51 -12.01
C ALA A 640 -22.85 2.37 -13.55
N THR A 641 -22.53 3.43 -14.29
CA THR A 641 -22.50 3.48 -15.75
C THR A 641 -21.17 2.98 -16.35
N GLY A 642 -20.38 2.21 -15.60
CA GLY A 642 -19.36 1.42 -16.24
C GLY A 642 -20.03 0.25 -16.95
N HIS A 643 -20.14 0.25 -18.27
CA HIS A 643 -20.34 -0.99 -18.99
C HIS A 643 -19.31 -2.00 -18.44
N PRO A 644 -19.73 -3.21 -18.04
CA PRO A 644 -18.80 -4.20 -17.53
C PRO A 644 -17.69 -4.38 -18.56
N ARG A 645 -16.46 -4.06 -18.19
CA ARG A 645 -15.33 -4.26 -19.07
C ARG A 645 -15.17 -5.75 -19.30
N SER A 646 -15.24 -6.17 -20.54
CA SER A 646 -14.73 -7.47 -20.93
C SER A 646 -13.21 -7.44 -20.78
N LEU A 647 -12.68 -8.05 -19.71
CA LEU A 647 -11.25 -8.28 -19.59
C LEU A 647 -10.76 -9.08 -20.81
N PRO A 648 -9.59 -8.76 -21.37
CA PRO A 648 -8.96 -9.62 -22.35
C PRO A 648 -8.86 -11.05 -21.81
N GLU A 649 -9.12 -12.06 -22.67
CA GLU A 649 -9.15 -13.47 -22.24
C GLU A 649 -7.84 -13.90 -21.53
N ALA A 650 -6.70 -13.33 -21.95
CA ALA A 650 -5.39 -13.59 -21.35
C ALA A 650 -5.29 -13.15 -19.86
N TRP A 651 -6.17 -12.27 -19.40
CA TRP A 651 -6.21 -11.78 -18.01
C TRP A 651 -7.26 -12.49 -17.15
N ARG A 652 -8.06 -13.36 -17.78
CA ARG A 652 -9.11 -14.11 -17.09
C ARG A 652 -8.54 -15.36 -16.44
N LEU A 653 -9.10 -15.74 -15.31
CA LEU A 653 -8.71 -16.96 -14.60
C LEU A 653 -9.11 -18.18 -15.43
N ALA A 654 -8.13 -18.92 -15.87
CA ALA A 654 -8.32 -20.20 -16.54
C ALA A 654 -8.57 -21.32 -15.52
N LEU A 655 -9.77 -21.38 -14.97
CA LEU A 655 -10.13 -22.44 -14.00
C LEU A 655 -10.19 -23.80 -14.70
N PRO A 656 -9.74 -24.90 -14.04
CA PRO A 656 -9.87 -26.24 -14.60
C PRO A 656 -11.36 -26.61 -14.81
N ILE A 657 -11.69 -27.20 -15.95
CA ILE A 657 -13.03 -27.73 -16.16
C ILE A 657 -13.19 -29.03 -15.36
N PRO A 658 -14.26 -29.19 -14.54
CA PRO A 658 -14.49 -30.39 -13.75
C PRO A 658 -14.56 -31.65 -14.62
N LYS A 659 -13.59 -32.56 -14.47
CA LYS A 659 -13.46 -33.78 -15.31
C LYS A 659 -14.13 -35.00 -14.70
N LYS A 660 -14.37 -35.04 -13.39
CA LYS A 660 -14.96 -36.17 -12.65
C LYS A 660 -16.13 -35.72 -11.83
N SER A 661 -17.15 -36.57 -11.74
CA SER A 661 -18.23 -36.45 -10.76
C SER A 661 -17.67 -36.64 -9.34
N LEU A 662 -18.23 -35.92 -8.38
CA LEU A 662 -17.96 -36.14 -6.96
C LEU A 662 -18.87 -37.31 -6.52
N ASP A 663 -18.25 -38.37 -5.98
CA ASP A 663 -18.96 -39.55 -5.50
C ASP A 663 -19.00 -39.63 -3.98
N THR A 664 -18.28 -38.75 -3.32
CA THR A 664 -18.22 -38.67 -1.85
C THR A 664 -18.11 -37.21 -1.39
N LEU A 665 -18.86 -36.82 -0.35
CA LEU A 665 -18.79 -35.50 0.26
C LEU A 665 -18.98 -35.58 1.78
N ALA A 666 -18.29 -34.69 2.53
CA ALA A 666 -18.49 -34.54 3.96
C ALA A 666 -19.82 -33.80 4.25
N ALA A 667 -20.53 -34.18 5.32
CA ALA A 667 -21.77 -33.54 5.73
C ALA A 667 -21.64 -32.02 5.93
N THR A 668 -20.52 -31.57 6.48
CA THR A 668 -20.20 -30.15 6.66
C THR A 668 -20.04 -29.36 5.35
N SER A 669 -19.62 -30.02 4.27
CA SER A 669 -19.38 -29.38 2.97
C SER A 669 -20.66 -28.99 2.22
N PHE A 670 -21.81 -29.59 2.57
CA PHE A 670 -23.10 -29.19 1.98
C PHE A 670 -23.46 -27.75 2.31
N LYS A 671 -23.07 -27.24 3.48
CA LYS A 671 -23.26 -25.83 3.85
C LYS A 671 -22.60 -24.89 2.85
N SER A 672 -21.35 -25.15 2.48
CA SER A 672 -20.60 -24.37 1.51
C SER A 672 -21.26 -24.42 0.12
N TYR A 673 -21.69 -25.62 -0.34
CA TYR A 673 -22.36 -25.77 -1.62
C TYR A 673 -23.72 -25.06 -1.67
N LEU A 674 -24.53 -25.19 -0.61
CA LEU A 674 -25.82 -24.51 -0.51
C LEU A 674 -25.68 -22.98 -0.42
N ALA A 675 -24.62 -22.49 0.22
CA ALA A 675 -24.35 -21.06 0.31
C ALA A 675 -23.90 -20.48 -1.03
N CYS A 676 -22.92 -21.07 -1.69
CA CYS A 676 -22.37 -20.61 -2.97
C CYS A 676 -21.67 -21.75 -3.72
N PRO A 677 -22.26 -22.32 -4.80
CA PRO A 677 -21.62 -23.37 -5.58
C PRO A 677 -20.25 -23.00 -6.12
N PHE A 678 -20.05 -21.73 -6.52
CA PHE A 678 -18.76 -21.24 -7.02
C PHE A 678 -17.69 -21.24 -5.93
N THR A 679 -17.97 -20.70 -4.76
CA THR A 679 -17.03 -20.77 -3.61
C THR A 679 -16.72 -22.21 -3.22
N PHE A 680 -17.73 -23.08 -3.23
CA PHE A 680 -17.53 -24.53 -3.01
C PHE A 680 -16.56 -25.13 -4.02
N TYR A 681 -16.67 -24.77 -5.31
CA TYR A 681 -15.75 -25.25 -6.33
C TYR A 681 -14.31 -24.84 -6.03
N LEU A 682 -14.09 -23.56 -5.69
CA LEU A 682 -12.74 -23.07 -5.36
C LEU A 682 -12.17 -23.77 -4.11
N SER A 683 -12.93 -23.81 -3.02
CA SER A 683 -12.46 -24.31 -1.72
C SER A 683 -12.44 -25.85 -1.61
N ASN A 684 -13.49 -26.54 -2.07
CA ASN A 684 -13.66 -27.98 -1.83
C ASN A 684 -13.16 -28.83 -3.01
N VAL A 685 -13.35 -28.38 -4.25
CA VAL A 685 -12.93 -29.13 -5.45
C VAL A 685 -11.49 -28.80 -5.81
N LEU A 686 -11.14 -27.50 -5.95
CA LEU A 686 -9.78 -27.06 -6.24
C LEU A 686 -8.89 -27.01 -4.99
N ARG A 687 -9.47 -27.12 -3.80
CA ARG A 687 -8.78 -27.07 -2.49
C ARG A 687 -7.96 -25.78 -2.32
N MET A 688 -8.47 -24.69 -2.87
CA MET A 688 -7.88 -23.38 -2.66
C MET A 688 -8.17 -22.92 -1.24
N LYS A 689 -7.19 -22.28 -0.63
CA LYS A 689 -7.31 -21.67 0.70
C LYS A 689 -6.77 -20.27 0.63
N SER A 690 -7.41 -19.35 1.31
CA SER A 690 -6.84 -18.06 1.61
C SER A 690 -5.64 -18.25 2.55
N CYS A 691 -4.56 -17.53 2.30
CA CYS A 691 -3.40 -17.48 3.18
C CYS A 691 -3.30 -16.07 3.74
N ASP A 692 -3.34 -15.95 5.05
CA ASP A 692 -3.07 -14.69 5.74
C ASP A 692 -1.59 -14.64 6.14
N ASP A 693 -0.78 -13.91 5.37
CA ASP A 693 0.64 -13.71 5.63
C ASP A 693 0.91 -12.70 6.77
N ARG A 694 -0.14 -12.14 7.38
CA ARG A 694 -0.09 -11.25 8.55
C ARG A 694 -0.70 -11.86 9.80
N MET A 695 -1.09 -13.13 9.73
CA MET A 695 -1.68 -13.82 10.87
C MET A 695 -0.74 -13.73 12.08
N ALA A 696 -1.24 -13.18 13.17
CA ALA A 696 -0.51 -13.01 14.44
C ALA A 696 -1.21 -13.69 15.62
N GLU A 697 -2.38 -14.31 15.39
CA GLU A 697 -3.23 -14.97 16.39
C GLU A 697 -3.88 -16.22 15.82
N MET A 698 -4.47 -17.07 16.67
CA MET A 698 -5.29 -18.19 16.20
C MET A 698 -6.54 -17.67 15.51
N ASP A 699 -6.83 -18.17 14.32
CA ASP A 699 -8.14 -17.95 13.70
C ASP A 699 -9.24 -18.70 14.44
N ALA A 700 -10.49 -18.36 14.13
CA ALA A 700 -11.66 -18.97 14.78
C ALA A 700 -11.69 -20.50 14.63
N MET A 701 -11.20 -21.03 13.52
CA MET A 701 -11.15 -22.48 13.26
C MET A 701 -10.09 -23.16 14.12
N THR A 702 -8.88 -22.59 14.21
CA THR A 702 -7.79 -23.11 15.05
C THR A 702 -8.16 -23.04 16.52
N PHE A 703 -8.77 -21.94 16.97
CA PHE A 703 -9.31 -21.82 18.33
C PHE A 703 -10.39 -22.87 18.63
N GLY A 704 -11.31 -23.09 17.68
CA GLY A 704 -12.31 -24.15 17.80
C GLY A 704 -11.69 -25.53 17.92
N ASN A 705 -10.72 -25.86 17.04
CA ASN A 705 -10.03 -27.15 17.05
C ASN A 705 -9.30 -27.40 18.37
N LEU A 706 -8.67 -26.36 18.96
CA LEU A 706 -8.02 -26.46 20.27
C LEU A 706 -9.01 -26.94 21.37
N CYS A 707 -10.21 -26.36 21.38
CA CYS A 707 -11.27 -26.77 22.32
C CYS A 707 -11.78 -28.20 22.02
N HIS A 708 -12.02 -28.54 20.73
CA HIS A 708 -12.45 -29.86 20.32
C HIS A 708 -11.46 -30.95 20.71
N ASP A 709 -10.15 -30.76 20.48
CA ASP A 709 -9.10 -31.69 20.83
C ASP A 709 -9.09 -31.99 22.35
N ALA A 710 -9.26 -30.96 23.18
CA ALA A 710 -9.33 -31.14 24.65
C ALA A 710 -10.60 -31.90 25.04
N LEU A 711 -11.74 -31.65 24.39
CA LEU A 711 -13.01 -32.33 24.63
C LEU A 711 -13.01 -33.77 24.14
N GLU A 712 -12.36 -34.09 23.04
CA GLU A 712 -12.16 -35.47 22.56
C GLU A 712 -11.38 -36.30 23.60
N ARG A 713 -10.26 -35.74 24.10
CA ARG A 713 -9.45 -36.41 25.12
C ARG A 713 -10.21 -36.61 26.44
N PHE A 714 -11.00 -35.61 26.84
CA PHE A 714 -11.90 -35.72 27.98
C PHE A 714 -12.92 -36.85 27.78
N GLY A 715 -13.60 -36.89 26.63
CA GLY A 715 -14.64 -37.88 26.34
C GLY A 715 -14.12 -39.32 26.23
N THR A 716 -12.82 -39.50 25.94
CA THR A 716 -12.14 -40.82 25.92
C THR A 716 -11.55 -41.19 27.28
N SER A 717 -11.41 -40.24 28.20
CA SER A 717 -10.83 -40.46 29.52
C SER A 717 -11.81 -41.14 30.51
N THR A 718 -11.27 -41.59 31.62
CA THR A 718 -12.09 -42.08 32.75
C THR A 718 -12.86 -41.00 33.48
N LEU A 719 -12.47 -39.73 33.26
CA LEU A 719 -13.11 -38.55 33.87
C LEU A 719 -14.43 -38.12 33.20
N LYS A 720 -14.79 -38.70 32.05
CA LYS A 720 -16.05 -38.42 31.35
C LYS A 720 -17.31 -38.64 32.21
N ASP A 721 -17.21 -39.54 33.21
CA ASP A 721 -18.26 -39.83 34.13
C ASP A 721 -18.24 -39.03 35.44
N SER A 722 -17.27 -38.11 35.59
CA SER A 722 -17.12 -37.25 36.75
C SER A 722 -18.31 -36.26 36.88
N ILE A 723 -18.77 -36.09 38.12
CA ILE A 723 -19.76 -35.08 38.52
C ILE A 723 -19.14 -33.88 39.23
N GLN A 724 -17.80 -33.81 39.28
CA GLN A 724 -17.08 -32.74 39.94
C GLN A 724 -16.54 -31.76 38.91
N PRO A 725 -17.11 -30.53 38.80
CA PRO A 725 -16.72 -29.54 37.78
C PRO A 725 -15.22 -29.18 37.81
N THR A 726 -14.64 -29.07 39.02
CA THR A 726 -13.21 -28.72 39.19
C THR A 726 -12.30 -29.75 38.60
N VAL A 727 -12.55 -31.07 38.83
CA VAL A 727 -11.75 -32.17 38.29
C VAL A 727 -11.78 -32.18 36.75
N ILE A 728 -12.94 -31.90 36.18
CA ILE A 728 -13.11 -31.83 34.72
C ILE A 728 -12.35 -30.61 34.19
N ALA A 729 -12.49 -29.45 34.84
CA ALA A 729 -11.85 -28.20 34.42
C ALA A 729 -10.31 -28.31 34.45
N ASP A 730 -9.74 -28.83 35.55
CA ASP A 730 -8.30 -29.01 35.69
C ASP A 730 -7.70 -29.93 34.62
N PHE A 731 -8.42 -31.03 34.28
CA PHE A 731 -8.03 -31.88 33.16
C PHE A 731 -8.03 -31.15 31.82
N LEU A 732 -9.12 -30.45 31.49
CA LEU A 732 -9.26 -29.74 30.24
C LEU A 732 -8.23 -28.61 30.10
N GLU A 733 -7.94 -27.88 31.19
CA GLU A 733 -6.93 -26.84 31.22
C GLU A 733 -5.51 -27.43 30.93
N ALA A 734 -5.18 -28.55 31.54
CA ALA A 734 -3.92 -29.24 31.27
C ALA A 734 -3.79 -29.64 29.79
N GLU A 735 -4.85 -30.16 29.18
CA GLU A 735 -4.85 -30.58 27.77
C GLU A 735 -4.73 -29.38 26.81
N VAL A 736 -5.40 -28.26 27.10
CA VAL A 736 -5.26 -27.00 26.32
C VAL A 736 -3.79 -26.56 26.32
N TRP A 737 -3.19 -26.42 27.50
CA TRP A 737 -1.81 -25.97 27.58
C TRP A 737 -0.81 -26.93 26.93
N ALA A 738 -1.04 -28.26 27.03
CA ALA A 738 -0.22 -29.23 26.34
C ALA A 738 -0.31 -29.09 24.80
N SER A 739 -1.52 -28.89 24.27
CA SER A 739 -1.74 -28.66 22.84
C SER A 739 -1.10 -27.37 22.35
N VAL A 740 -1.30 -26.25 23.07
CA VAL A 740 -0.73 -24.94 22.75
C VAL A 740 0.82 -25.00 22.73
N ARG A 741 1.45 -25.57 23.74
CA ARG A 741 2.92 -25.71 23.77
C ARG A 741 3.46 -26.61 22.65
N LYS A 742 2.74 -27.66 22.33
CA LYS A 742 3.10 -28.54 21.20
C LYS A 742 3.08 -27.80 19.88
N GLN A 743 2.06 -26.93 19.67
CA GLN A 743 1.83 -26.27 18.42
C GLN A 743 2.68 -24.98 18.25
N TYR A 744 2.82 -24.16 19.30
CA TYR A 744 3.47 -22.86 19.24
C TYR A 744 4.82 -22.79 19.97
N GLY A 745 5.21 -23.82 20.73
CA GLY A 745 6.45 -23.82 21.51
C GLY A 745 6.25 -23.36 22.95
N GLU A 746 7.37 -23.20 23.67
CA GLU A 746 7.36 -22.81 25.10
C GLU A 746 7.24 -21.25 25.25
N ASP A 747 7.89 -20.49 24.36
CA ASP A 747 7.87 -19.03 24.36
C ASP A 747 6.68 -18.53 23.54
N LEU A 748 5.52 -18.46 24.20
CA LEU A 748 4.27 -18.11 23.52
C LEU A 748 4.15 -16.62 23.25
N PRO A 749 3.72 -16.21 22.05
CA PRO A 749 3.25 -14.85 21.81
C PRO A 749 2.14 -14.46 22.79
N ALA A 750 2.15 -13.21 23.27
CA ALA A 750 1.18 -12.76 24.28
C ALA A 750 -0.29 -12.97 23.85
N VAL A 751 -0.57 -12.79 22.57
CA VAL A 751 -1.93 -13.01 22.01
C VAL A 751 -2.34 -14.48 22.10
N ILE A 752 -1.46 -15.41 21.75
CA ILE A 752 -1.71 -16.84 21.85
C ILE A 752 -1.93 -17.27 23.32
N HIS A 753 -1.16 -16.69 24.24
CA HIS A 753 -1.34 -16.93 25.67
C HIS A 753 -2.74 -16.48 26.13
N LEU A 754 -3.19 -15.29 25.71
CA LEU A 754 -4.54 -14.78 26.03
C LEU A 754 -5.64 -15.63 25.42
N GLN A 755 -5.48 -16.11 24.17
CA GLN A 755 -6.45 -17.00 23.54
C GLN A 755 -6.51 -18.36 24.24
N ALA A 756 -5.37 -18.90 24.70
CA ALA A 756 -5.35 -20.12 25.51
C ALA A 756 -6.09 -19.98 26.83
N LEU A 757 -5.90 -18.84 27.54
CA LEU A 757 -6.66 -18.52 28.77
C LEU A 757 -8.16 -18.42 28.48
N SER A 758 -8.56 -17.80 27.36
CA SER A 758 -9.97 -17.73 26.94
C SER A 758 -10.55 -19.13 26.67
N ALA A 759 -9.79 -20.02 26.03
CA ALA A 759 -10.21 -21.42 25.83
C ALA A 759 -10.40 -22.17 27.18
N CYS A 760 -9.45 -22.02 28.10
CA CYS A 760 -9.55 -22.58 29.45
C CYS A 760 -10.81 -22.08 30.21
N GLU A 761 -11.12 -20.79 30.10
CA GLU A 761 -12.31 -20.22 30.73
C GLU A 761 -13.63 -20.80 30.15
N ARG A 762 -13.75 -20.86 28.83
CA ARG A 762 -14.91 -21.49 28.16
C ARG A 762 -15.06 -22.95 28.53
N LEU A 763 -13.95 -23.70 28.62
CA LEU A 763 -13.96 -25.11 29.02
C LEU A 763 -14.24 -25.29 30.53
N ARG A 764 -13.97 -24.30 31.38
CA ARG A 764 -14.40 -24.28 32.78
C ARG A 764 -15.90 -24.14 32.89
N PHE A 765 -16.54 -23.29 32.08
CA PHE A 765 -18.01 -23.26 31.99
C PHE A 765 -18.58 -24.56 31.46
N PHE A 766 -17.96 -25.15 30.43
CA PHE A 766 -18.33 -26.49 29.94
C PHE A 766 -18.26 -27.54 31.06
N ALA A 767 -17.21 -27.56 31.88
CA ALA A 767 -17.05 -28.53 32.97
C ALA A 767 -18.23 -28.49 33.95
N THR A 768 -18.73 -27.29 34.26
CA THR A 768 -19.90 -27.10 35.09
C THR A 768 -21.16 -27.66 34.42
N ALA A 769 -21.41 -27.31 33.17
CA ALA A 769 -22.54 -27.79 32.38
C ALA A 769 -22.50 -29.35 32.21
N GLN A 770 -21.33 -29.89 31.95
CA GLN A 770 -21.12 -31.33 31.81
C GLN A 770 -21.42 -32.12 33.11
N ALA A 771 -20.94 -31.61 34.23
CA ALA A 771 -21.19 -32.23 35.52
C ALA A 771 -22.71 -32.27 35.86
N LEU A 772 -23.44 -31.20 35.49
CA LEU A 772 -24.90 -31.11 35.65
C LEU A 772 -25.59 -32.13 34.75
N LEU A 773 -25.23 -32.23 33.45
CA LEU A 773 -25.81 -33.20 32.53
C LEU A 773 -25.56 -34.63 33.00
N ARG A 774 -24.39 -34.89 33.59
CA ARG A 774 -24.09 -36.24 34.17
C ARG A 774 -24.98 -36.54 35.38
N CYS A 775 -25.24 -35.53 36.23
CA CYS A 775 -26.19 -35.69 37.34
C CYS A 775 -27.62 -35.94 36.86
N GLU A 776 -28.02 -35.41 35.70
CA GLU A 776 -29.31 -35.61 35.02
C GLU A 776 -29.40 -36.99 34.29
N GLY A 777 -28.41 -37.85 34.44
CA GLY A 777 -28.42 -39.19 33.86
C GLY A 777 -27.92 -39.28 32.42
N ARG A 778 -27.32 -38.24 31.85
CA ARG A 778 -26.68 -38.29 30.53
C ARG A 778 -25.33 -38.98 30.61
N GLU A 779 -25.10 -39.92 29.71
CA GLU A 779 -23.84 -40.66 29.56
C GLU A 779 -23.23 -40.48 28.20
N ILE A 780 -21.96 -40.10 28.17
CA ILE A 780 -21.16 -40.01 26.91
C ILE A 780 -20.89 -41.47 26.45
N LYS A 781 -21.52 -41.84 25.34
CA LYS A 781 -21.35 -43.18 24.75
C LYS A 781 -20.22 -43.26 23.75
N LYS A 782 -20.10 -42.24 22.90
CA LYS A 782 -19.08 -42.13 21.85
C LYS A 782 -18.62 -40.69 21.68
N VAL A 783 -17.38 -40.51 21.26
CA VAL A 783 -16.78 -39.21 20.82
C VAL A 783 -16.08 -39.44 19.49
N GLU A 784 -16.09 -38.42 18.63
CA GLU A 784 -15.46 -38.41 17.30
C GLU A 784 -15.83 -39.64 16.44
N GLU A 785 -17.09 -40.08 16.56
CA GLU A 785 -17.52 -41.31 15.90
C GLU A 785 -17.76 -41.11 14.40
N PRO A 786 -17.10 -41.87 13.52
CA PRO A 786 -17.26 -41.74 12.08
C PRO A 786 -18.65 -42.25 11.65
N LEU A 787 -19.34 -41.41 10.85
CA LEU A 787 -20.65 -41.67 10.31
C LEU A 787 -20.62 -41.80 8.80
N LYS A 788 -21.42 -42.63 8.20
CA LYS A 788 -21.54 -42.80 6.74
C LYS A 788 -22.97 -43.10 6.29
N LEU A 789 -23.41 -42.39 5.25
CA LEU A 789 -24.68 -42.65 4.56
C LEU A 789 -24.38 -42.94 3.08
N LYS A 790 -24.94 -44.03 2.57
CA LYS A 790 -24.89 -44.37 1.15
C LYS A 790 -26.23 -44.06 0.52
N LEU A 791 -26.20 -43.25 -0.55
CA LEU A 791 -27.35 -42.93 -1.39
C LEU A 791 -27.01 -43.33 -2.83
N ASP A 792 -27.46 -44.48 -3.26
CA ASP A 792 -27.08 -45.10 -4.53
C ASP A 792 -25.54 -45.21 -4.67
N ASN A 793 -24.97 -44.46 -5.66
CA ASN A 793 -23.53 -44.39 -5.92
C ASN A 793 -22.85 -43.18 -5.26
N PHE A 794 -23.53 -42.47 -4.32
CA PHE A 794 -22.96 -41.32 -3.59
C PHE A 794 -22.79 -41.64 -2.12
N SER A 795 -21.68 -41.24 -1.52
CA SER A 795 -21.44 -41.44 -0.10
C SER A 795 -21.36 -40.11 0.63
N VAL A 796 -22.18 -39.90 1.63
CA VAL A 796 -21.99 -38.80 2.60
C VAL A 796 -21.21 -39.33 3.79
N THR A 797 -20.14 -38.64 4.14
CA THR A 797 -19.31 -38.95 5.29
C THR A 797 -19.40 -37.85 6.34
N GLY A 798 -19.27 -38.20 7.60
CA GLY A 798 -19.28 -37.26 8.70
C GLY A 798 -18.64 -37.85 9.94
N ARG A 799 -18.52 -37.02 10.97
CA ARG A 799 -18.05 -37.44 12.29
C ARG A 799 -18.86 -36.66 13.32
N ALA A 800 -19.51 -37.39 14.22
CA ALA A 800 -20.23 -36.75 15.32
C ALA A 800 -19.23 -36.49 16.44
N ASP A 801 -19.09 -35.26 16.89
CA ASP A 801 -18.14 -34.90 17.96
C ASP A 801 -18.47 -35.65 19.24
N ARG A 802 -19.79 -35.84 19.52
CA ARG A 802 -20.24 -36.52 20.73
C ARG A 802 -21.59 -37.16 20.54
N ILE A 803 -21.76 -38.36 21.07
CA ILE A 803 -23.02 -39.12 21.16
C ILE A 803 -23.32 -39.45 22.61
N ASP A 804 -24.40 -38.92 23.17
CA ASP A 804 -24.89 -39.17 24.50
C ASP A 804 -26.16 -40.02 24.49
N TYR A 805 -26.39 -40.70 25.61
CA TYR A 805 -27.64 -41.39 25.90
C TYR A 805 -28.10 -41.04 27.30
N CYS A 806 -29.36 -40.69 27.42
CA CYS A 806 -30.06 -40.49 28.70
C CYS A 806 -31.01 -41.64 28.94
N LYS A 807 -30.72 -42.38 30.00
CA LYS A 807 -31.50 -43.58 30.36
C LYS A 807 -32.89 -43.21 30.89
N GLU A 808 -33.03 -42.07 31.57
CA GLU A 808 -34.28 -41.63 32.18
C GLU A 808 -35.34 -41.23 31.15
N THR A 809 -34.91 -40.62 30.06
CA THR A 809 -35.79 -40.13 28.96
C THR A 809 -35.79 -41.06 27.74
N ASP A 810 -34.98 -42.12 27.76
CA ASP A 810 -34.74 -43.04 26.63
C ASP A 810 -34.43 -42.29 25.34
N THR A 811 -33.54 -41.27 25.43
CA THR A 811 -33.22 -40.35 24.34
C THR A 811 -31.75 -40.40 24.01
N TRP A 812 -31.44 -40.47 22.72
CA TRP A 812 -30.10 -40.31 22.18
C TRP A 812 -29.86 -38.88 21.74
N TYR A 813 -28.64 -38.34 21.99
CA TYR A 813 -28.25 -37.00 21.61
C TYR A 813 -27.00 -37.05 20.73
N LEU A 814 -27.08 -36.48 19.53
CA LEU A 814 -25.99 -36.31 18.59
C LEU A 814 -25.58 -34.85 18.66
N LEU A 815 -24.40 -34.58 19.19
CA LEU A 815 -23.93 -33.24 19.52
C LEU A 815 -22.69 -32.85 18.72
N ASP A 816 -22.65 -31.61 18.34
CA ASP A 816 -21.53 -30.94 17.68
C ASP A 816 -21.10 -29.74 18.52
N TYR A 817 -19.80 -29.60 18.83
CA TYR A 817 -19.29 -28.50 19.64
C TYR A 817 -19.18 -27.21 18.82
N LYS A 818 -19.51 -26.07 19.42
CA LYS A 818 -19.39 -24.77 18.80
C LYS A 818 -18.88 -23.72 19.77
N THR A 819 -17.78 -23.06 19.40
CA THR A 819 -17.16 -21.95 20.15
C THR A 819 -17.77 -20.61 19.73
N TRP A 820 -19.08 -20.41 19.96
CA TRP A 820 -19.80 -19.19 19.61
C TRP A 820 -19.82 -18.23 20.79
N ASP A 821 -19.61 -16.92 20.50
CA ASP A 821 -19.60 -15.89 21.53
C ASP A 821 -21.00 -15.60 22.08
N LYS A 822 -22.04 -15.70 21.25
CA LYS A 822 -23.44 -15.51 21.64
C LYS A 822 -24.36 -16.47 20.89
N LEU A 823 -25.21 -17.15 21.63
CA LEU A 823 -26.47 -17.66 21.08
C LEU A 823 -27.30 -16.42 20.72
N GLY A 824 -27.60 -16.20 19.43
CA GLY A 824 -28.35 -15.03 18.97
C GLY A 824 -29.55 -14.72 19.88
N LYS A 825 -29.87 -13.44 20.09
CA LYS A 825 -30.88 -12.90 21.01
C LYS A 825 -32.31 -13.42 20.81
N GLU A 826 -32.58 -14.12 19.71
CA GLU A 826 -33.87 -14.70 19.40
C GLU A 826 -33.83 -16.19 19.75
N ASN A 827 -34.57 -16.53 20.78
CA ASN A 827 -34.85 -17.90 21.28
C ASN A 827 -34.78 -18.98 20.19
N GLY A 828 -33.66 -19.73 20.15
CA GLY A 828 -33.59 -21.02 19.49
C GLY A 828 -33.76 -21.00 17.97
N ILE A 829 -33.44 -19.93 17.24
CA ILE A 829 -33.44 -19.95 15.77
C ILE A 829 -32.31 -20.85 15.30
N PRO A 830 -32.62 -21.95 14.67
CA PRO A 830 -31.63 -22.91 14.24
C PRO A 830 -30.76 -22.29 13.13
N ARG A 831 -29.42 -22.27 13.31
CA ARG A 831 -28.48 -21.83 12.27
C ARG A 831 -28.39 -22.80 11.09
N PHE A 832 -29.19 -23.85 11.06
CA PHE A 832 -29.29 -24.80 9.96
C PHE A 832 -30.38 -24.44 8.92
N ALA A 833 -31.31 -23.51 9.25
CA ALA A 833 -32.37 -23.08 8.34
C ALA A 833 -32.59 -21.57 8.39
N SER A 834 -32.81 -20.97 7.24
CA SER A 834 -33.00 -19.52 7.09
C SER A 834 -34.42 -19.18 6.61
N SER A 835 -34.98 -18.08 7.16
CA SER A 835 -36.23 -17.47 6.70
C SER A 835 -36.00 -16.11 6.02
N SER A 836 -34.75 -15.74 5.70
CA SER A 836 -34.49 -14.48 5.01
C SER A 836 -35.03 -14.49 3.58
N ALA A 837 -35.59 -13.37 3.13
CA ALA A 837 -36.14 -13.26 1.77
C ALA A 837 -35.12 -13.60 0.69
N ALA A 838 -33.84 -13.21 0.91
CA ALA A 838 -32.75 -13.50 -0.02
C ALA A 838 -32.44 -15.00 -0.09
N ASP A 839 -32.41 -15.72 1.03
CA ASP A 839 -32.14 -17.16 1.05
C ASP A 839 -33.30 -17.95 0.45
N LEU A 840 -34.55 -17.55 0.74
CA LEU A 840 -35.75 -18.13 0.15
C LEU A 840 -35.78 -17.92 -1.37
N ALA A 841 -35.47 -16.71 -1.86
CA ALA A 841 -35.42 -16.43 -3.29
C ALA A 841 -34.30 -17.22 -3.98
N GLY A 842 -33.09 -17.21 -3.42
CA GLY A 842 -31.96 -17.97 -3.97
C GLY A 842 -32.13 -19.48 -3.96
N ALA A 843 -32.85 -20.01 -2.97
CA ALA A 843 -33.23 -21.42 -2.92
C ALA A 843 -34.27 -21.74 -4.00
N ALA A 844 -35.32 -20.91 -4.16
CA ALA A 844 -36.32 -21.07 -5.20
C ALA A 844 -35.73 -21.02 -6.62
N GLU A 845 -34.80 -20.11 -6.90
CA GLU A 845 -34.10 -20.07 -8.19
C GLU A 845 -33.29 -21.35 -8.48
N ARG A 846 -32.83 -22.03 -7.45
CA ARG A 846 -32.13 -23.30 -7.54
C ARG A 846 -33.09 -24.52 -7.44
N GLY A 847 -34.37 -24.28 -7.35
CA GLY A 847 -35.39 -25.29 -7.22
C GLY A 847 -35.43 -26.02 -5.86
N ILE A 848 -34.81 -25.48 -4.82
CA ILE A 848 -34.82 -26.01 -3.46
C ILE A 848 -36.11 -25.59 -2.79
N GLU A 849 -36.88 -26.58 -2.32
CA GLU A 849 -38.17 -26.36 -1.70
C GLU A 849 -38.02 -25.81 -0.27
N SER A 850 -38.90 -24.85 0.08
CA SER A 850 -39.02 -24.35 1.46
C SER A 850 -39.92 -25.27 2.30
N PHE A 851 -39.65 -25.31 3.59
CA PHE A 851 -40.42 -26.06 4.57
C PHE A 851 -40.85 -25.18 5.75
N THR A 852 -41.90 -25.57 6.46
CA THR A 852 -42.37 -24.86 7.64
C THR A 852 -41.63 -25.36 8.88
N PHE A 853 -40.86 -24.48 9.55
CA PHE A 853 -40.22 -24.80 10.81
C PHE A 853 -40.43 -23.63 11.78
N VAL A 854 -40.95 -23.95 12.98
CA VAL A 854 -41.30 -22.96 14.02
C VAL A 854 -42.14 -21.82 13.39
N GLU A 855 -43.32 -22.18 12.84
CA GLU A 855 -44.33 -21.24 12.28
C GLU A 855 -43.86 -20.33 11.11
N LYS A 856 -42.66 -20.53 10.60
CA LYS A 856 -42.10 -19.74 9.48
C LYS A 856 -41.66 -20.64 8.33
N GLN A 857 -41.82 -20.15 7.09
CA GLN A 857 -41.21 -20.77 5.92
C GLN A 857 -39.71 -20.60 5.97
N ARG A 858 -38.97 -21.68 5.79
CA ARG A 858 -37.50 -21.71 5.86
C ARG A 858 -36.92 -22.59 4.76
N VAL A 859 -35.66 -22.39 4.47
CA VAL A 859 -34.83 -23.26 3.62
C VAL A 859 -33.63 -23.77 4.39
N TRP A 860 -33.18 -24.97 4.05
CA TRP A 860 -31.97 -25.53 4.61
C TRP A 860 -30.77 -24.70 4.13
N ILE A 861 -29.92 -24.26 5.07
CA ILE A 861 -28.64 -23.58 4.80
C ILE A 861 -27.44 -24.40 5.31
N ASP A 862 -27.70 -25.35 6.20
CA ASP A 862 -26.69 -26.27 6.74
C ASP A 862 -27.39 -27.64 7.00
N LEU A 863 -26.85 -28.71 6.39
CA LEU A 863 -27.41 -30.07 6.53
C LEU A 863 -26.68 -30.91 7.57
N GLN A 864 -25.67 -30.40 8.27
CA GLN A 864 -24.79 -31.18 9.16
C GLN A 864 -25.59 -31.97 10.21
N LEU A 865 -26.35 -31.28 11.07
CA LEU A 865 -27.11 -31.91 12.16
C LEU A 865 -28.22 -32.86 11.65
N PRO A 866 -29.08 -32.47 10.67
CA PRO A 866 -30.05 -33.40 10.12
C PRO A 866 -29.44 -34.62 9.46
N LEU A 867 -28.28 -34.48 8.80
CA LEU A 867 -27.54 -35.62 8.22
C LEU A 867 -26.98 -36.56 9.29
N TYR A 868 -26.57 -36.06 10.45
CA TYR A 868 -26.09 -36.91 11.55
C TYR A 868 -27.18 -37.86 12.01
N LEU A 869 -28.45 -37.43 12.08
CA LEU A 869 -29.58 -38.31 12.36
C LEU A 869 -29.66 -39.47 11.35
N LEU A 870 -29.73 -39.18 10.05
CA LEU A 870 -29.80 -40.18 9.00
C LEU A 870 -28.60 -41.13 9.00
N MET A 871 -27.42 -40.57 9.21
CA MET A 871 -26.18 -41.37 9.21
C MET A 871 -26.07 -42.26 10.44
N ALA A 872 -26.45 -41.79 11.63
CA ALA A 872 -26.43 -42.58 12.85
C ALA A 872 -27.45 -43.74 12.80
N GLN A 873 -28.62 -43.51 12.23
CA GLN A 873 -29.62 -44.57 11.98
C GLN A 873 -29.11 -45.59 10.95
N ALA A 874 -28.53 -45.12 9.82
CA ALA A 874 -28.01 -45.99 8.78
C ALA A 874 -26.78 -46.83 9.24
N SER A 875 -26.03 -46.31 10.22
CA SER A 875 -24.86 -47.01 10.78
C SER A 875 -25.22 -47.97 11.91
N GLY A 876 -26.47 -48.03 12.34
CA GLY A 876 -26.89 -48.84 13.45
C GLY A 876 -26.37 -48.42 14.84
N LEU A 877 -25.86 -47.21 14.94
CA LEU A 877 -25.36 -46.62 16.20
C LEU A 877 -26.49 -46.23 17.15
N VAL A 878 -27.64 -45.93 16.58
CA VAL A 878 -28.87 -45.65 17.32
C VAL A 878 -29.92 -46.67 16.89
N PRO A 879 -30.62 -47.32 17.85
CA PRO A 879 -31.67 -48.29 17.54
C PRO A 879 -32.78 -47.72 16.65
N GLU A 880 -33.32 -48.55 15.76
CA GLU A 880 -34.43 -48.15 14.92
C GLU A 880 -35.66 -47.80 15.78
N GLY A 881 -36.30 -46.66 15.57
CA GLY A 881 -37.43 -46.15 16.36
C GLY A 881 -37.06 -45.45 17.68
N ALA A 882 -35.74 -45.36 18.04
CA ALA A 882 -35.32 -44.63 19.22
C ALA A 882 -35.56 -43.13 19.05
N ARG A 883 -35.84 -42.43 20.13
CA ARG A 883 -35.91 -40.96 20.16
C ARG A 883 -34.52 -40.39 20.03
N VAL A 884 -34.31 -39.52 19.04
CA VAL A 884 -33.00 -38.90 18.75
C VAL A 884 -33.17 -37.40 18.62
N GLU A 885 -32.34 -36.68 19.34
CA GLU A 885 -32.22 -35.24 19.23
C GLU A 885 -30.81 -34.90 18.75
N CYS A 886 -30.67 -34.01 17.76
CA CYS A 886 -29.38 -33.52 17.29
C CYS A 886 -29.22 -32.05 17.67
N GLY A 887 -28.03 -31.63 18.04
CA GLY A 887 -27.86 -30.27 18.49
C GLY A 887 -26.42 -29.80 18.60
N TYR A 888 -26.30 -28.60 19.15
CA TYR A 888 -25.02 -28.01 19.45
C TYR A 888 -24.74 -27.96 20.96
N PHE A 889 -23.56 -28.32 21.36
CA PHE A 889 -23.06 -27.97 22.67
C PHE A 889 -22.22 -26.68 22.50
N VAL A 890 -22.80 -25.56 22.94
CA VAL A 890 -22.19 -24.24 22.78
C VAL A 890 -21.18 -23.98 23.90
N LEU A 891 -19.95 -23.59 23.51
CA LEU A 891 -18.88 -23.16 24.40
C LEU A 891 -18.87 -21.63 24.39
N GLY A 892 -19.74 -21.03 25.19
CA GLY A 892 -19.93 -19.57 25.23
C GLY A 892 -18.83 -18.84 26.02
N GLU A 893 -18.86 -17.49 25.94
CA GLU A 893 -17.97 -16.65 26.75
C GLU A 893 -18.41 -16.54 28.21
N THR A 894 -19.63 -16.95 28.52
CA THR A 894 -20.20 -16.93 29.87
C THR A 894 -20.82 -18.27 30.22
N ALA A 895 -21.02 -18.49 31.54
CA ALA A 895 -21.67 -19.71 32.03
C ALA A 895 -23.08 -19.89 31.49
N ASP A 896 -23.87 -18.81 31.36
CA ASP A 896 -25.25 -18.85 30.90
C ASP A 896 -25.38 -19.20 29.40
N GLU A 897 -24.35 -18.86 28.62
CA GLU A 897 -24.26 -19.13 27.17
C GLU A 897 -23.72 -20.55 26.89
N THR A 898 -23.05 -21.18 27.85
CA THR A 898 -22.47 -22.51 27.73
C THR A 898 -23.51 -23.56 28.07
N ARG A 899 -24.16 -24.12 27.03
CA ARG A 899 -25.26 -25.08 27.17
C ARG A 899 -25.49 -25.95 25.94
N CYS A 900 -26.22 -27.04 26.16
CA CYS A 900 -26.65 -27.90 25.10
C CYS A 900 -28.01 -27.42 24.55
N VAL A 901 -28.12 -27.29 23.22
CA VAL A 901 -29.39 -26.92 22.52
C VAL A 901 -29.65 -27.96 21.47
N THR A 902 -30.80 -28.64 21.55
CA THR A 902 -31.17 -29.79 20.71
C THR A 902 -32.47 -29.61 19.98
N TRP A 903 -32.65 -30.30 18.86
CA TRP A 903 -33.85 -30.35 18.03
C TRP A 903 -34.13 -31.78 17.56
N ASP A 904 -35.43 -32.10 17.43
CA ASP A 904 -35.89 -33.30 16.77
C ASP A 904 -36.11 -33.05 15.27
N PHE A 905 -35.37 -33.74 14.42
CA PHE A 905 -35.47 -33.65 12.97
C PHE A 905 -36.31 -34.77 12.34
N SER A 906 -36.91 -35.69 13.13
CA SER A 906 -37.65 -36.86 12.61
C SER A 906 -38.82 -36.49 11.70
N GLY A 907 -39.50 -35.36 11.99
CA GLY A 907 -40.63 -34.85 11.22
C GLY A 907 -40.23 -34.16 9.89
N TYR A 908 -38.95 -33.93 9.59
CA TYR A 908 -38.49 -33.18 8.43
C TYR A 908 -37.66 -34.04 7.46
N ARG A 909 -37.78 -35.36 7.57
CA ARG A 909 -36.99 -36.32 6.79
C ARG A 909 -37.22 -36.20 5.28
N THR A 910 -38.45 -35.93 4.85
CA THR A 910 -38.82 -35.83 3.45
C THR A 910 -38.14 -34.62 2.80
N GLU A 911 -38.27 -33.45 3.39
CA GLU A 911 -37.70 -32.20 2.91
C GLU A 911 -36.17 -32.22 2.93
N LEU A 912 -35.59 -32.87 3.95
CA LEU A 912 -34.14 -33.09 4.04
C LEU A 912 -33.64 -33.96 2.87
N VAL A 913 -34.30 -35.11 2.62
CA VAL A 913 -33.88 -36.01 1.53
C VAL A 913 -34.06 -35.35 0.16
N GLN A 914 -35.12 -34.61 -0.07
CA GLN A 914 -35.35 -33.85 -1.31
C GLN A 914 -34.21 -32.85 -1.56
N THR A 915 -33.87 -32.03 -0.55
CA THR A 915 -32.76 -31.05 -0.64
C THR A 915 -31.43 -31.75 -0.88
N LEU A 916 -31.17 -32.85 -0.18
CA LEU A 916 -29.93 -33.62 -0.33
C LEU A 916 -29.80 -34.24 -1.72
N GLU A 917 -30.84 -34.86 -2.26
CA GLU A 917 -30.86 -35.43 -3.61
C GLU A 917 -30.66 -34.38 -4.68
N GLN A 918 -31.21 -33.20 -4.49
CA GLN A 918 -31.03 -32.09 -5.41
C GLN A 918 -29.60 -31.59 -5.40
N ALA A 919 -29.01 -31.34 -4.23
CA ALA A 919 -27.61 -30.96 -4.10
C ALA A 919 -26.68 -32.02 -4.73
N ILE A 920 -26.94 -33.32 -4.49
CA ILE A 920 -26.16 -34.41 -5.10
C ILE A 920 -26.28 -34.42 -6.62
N ARG A 921 -27.46 -34.14 -7.18
CA ARG A 921 -27.65 -34.04 -8.65
C ARG A 921 -26.77 -32.96 -9.25
N GLY A 922 -26.74 -31.75 -8.64
CA GLY A 922 -25.92 -30.64 -9.06
C GLY A 922 -24.41 -30.97 -8.96
N LEU A 923 -23.99 -31.58 -7.85
CA LEU A 923 -22.60 -31.99 -7.64
C LEU A 923 -22.13 -33.05 -8.67
N ARG A 924 -22.97 -34.05 -9.00
CA ARG A 924 -22.69 -35.07 -10.01
C ARG A 924 -22.64 -34.50 -11.43
N ALA A 925 -23.49 -33.52 -11.72
CA ALA A 925 -23.45 -32.80 -12.99
C ALA A 925 -22.20 -31.89 -13.10
N GLY A 926 -21.48 -31.66 -12.01
CA GLY A 926 -20.33 -30.73 -11.97
C GLY A 926 -20.78 -29.28 -12.15
N CYS A 927 -21.96 -28.94 -11.61
CA CYS A 927 -22.56 -27.62 -11.73
C CYS A 927 -22.17 -26.77 -10.53
N PHE A 928 -21.33 -25.77 -10.76
CA PHE A 928 -20.76 -24.89 -9.73
C PHE A 928 -21.01 -23.40 -10.01
N TRP A 929 -22.04 -23.10 -10.76
CA TRP A 929 -22.44 -21.76 -11.17
C TRP A 929 -23.96 -21.61 -11.06
N PRO A 930 -24.50 -20.42 -10.75
CA PRO A 930 -23.86 -19.13 -10.56
C PRO A 930 -23.29 -18.91 -9.14
N PRO A 931 -22.49 -17.84 -8.94
CA PRO A 931 -22.10 -17.41 -7.59
C PRO A 931 -23.32 -16.86 -6.84
N SER A 932 -23.31 -16.96 -5.50
CA SER A 932 -24.40 -16.43 -4.68
C SER A 932 -24.44 -14.91 -4.74
N PRO A 933 -25.61 -14.27 -4.84
CA PRO A 933 -25.76 -12.82 -4.77
C PRO A 933 -25.37 -12.22 -3.41
N LYS A 934 -25.22 -13.03 -2.35
CA LYS A 934 -24.78 -12.60 -1.02
C LYS A 934 -23.24 -12.43 -0.90
N ASN A 935 -22.53 -12.41 -1.99
CA ASN A 935 -21.07 -12.17 -2.03
C ASN A 935 -20.26 -13.12 -1.12
N ALA A 936 -20.70 -14.37 -0.98
CA ALA A 936 -19.98 -15.38 -0.18
C ALA A 936 -18.54 -15.65 -0.65
N TRP A 937 -18.21 -15.24 -1.87
CA TRP A 937 -16.87 -15.32 -2.45
C TRP A 937 -15.95 -14.15 -2.06
N GLU A 938 -16.50 -13.02 -1.56
CA GLU A 938 -15.72 -11.83 -1.22
C GLU A 938 -14.77 -12.04 -0.04
N TYR A 939 -15.13 -12.91 0.91
CA TYR A 939 -14.34 -13.10 2.13
C TYR A 939 -13.02 -13.82 1.89
N ASP A 940 -13.01 -14.88 1.08
CA ASP A 940 -11.84 -15.75 0.91
C ASP A 940 -11.14 -15.58 -0.45
N PHE A 941 -11.86 -15.16 -1.48
CA PHE A 941 -11.40 -15.15 -2.86
C PHE A 941 -11.56 -13.80 -3.57
N ALA A 942 -11.79 -12.72 -2.84
CA ALA A 942 -11.96 -11.38 -3.40
C ALA A 942 -10.76 -10.95 -4.27
N SER A 943 -9.55 -11.33 -3.86
CA SER A 943 -8.31 -11.01 -4.61
C SER A 943 -8.21 -11.70 -5.97
N LEU A 944 -8.98 -12.76 -6.22
CA LEU A 944 -9.01 -13.46 -7.50
C LEU A 944 -10.02 -12.86 -8.48
N VAL A 945 -10.92 -12.03 -7.98
CA VAL A 945 -12.07 -11.51 -8.73
C VAL A 945 -12.00 -9.98 -8.70
N LEU A 946 -11.79 -9.35 -9.84
CA LEU A 946 -11.57 -7.90 -9.90
C LEU A 946 -12.87 -7.09 -9.66
N GLU A 947 -13.88 -7.27 -10.49
CA GLU A 947 -15.17 -6.56 -10.36
C GLU A 947 -16.34 -7.54 -10.18
N SER A 948 -16.31 -8.65 -10.91
CA SER A 948 -17.29 -9.74 -10.77
C SER A 948 -16.70 -11.08 -11.22
N PRO A 949 -17.19 -12.20 -10.69
CA PRO A 949 -16.77 -13.53 -11.15
C PRO A 949 -16.94 -13.73 -12.65
N GLU A 950 -18.03 -13.22 -13.24
CA GLU A 950 -18.35 -13.32 -14.66
C GLU A 950 -17.30 -12.69 -15.57
N GLN A 951 -16.70 -11.61 -15.12
CA GLN A 951 -15.69 -10.87 -15.88
C GLN A 951 -14.29 -11.42 -15.67
N SER A 952 -14.05 -12.02 -14.51
CA SER A 952 -12.72 -12.47 -14.09
C SER A 952 -12.40 -13.91 -14.50
N ILE A 953 -13.40 -14.70 -14.93
CA ILE A 953 -13.23 -16.11 -15.29
C ILE A 953 -13.22 -16.27 -16.80
N SER A 954 -12.44 -17.25 -17.30
CA SER A 954 -12.34 -17.57 -18.74
C SER A 954 -13.70 -17.92 -19.34
N ALA A 955 -13.93 -17.44 -20.58
CA ALA A 955 -15.16 -17.70 -21.32
C ALA A 955 -15.43 -19.20 -21.47
N ALA A 956 -14.39 -20.01 -21.71
CA ALA A 956 -14.50 -21.45 -21.88
C ALA A 956 -15.09 -22.16 -20.63
N TRP A 957 -14.68 -21.75 -19.43
CA TRP A 957 -15.21 -22.33 -18.20
C TRP A 957 -16.66 -21.90 -17.96
N LEU A 958 -16.99 -20.64 -18.20
CA LEU A 958 -18.35 -20.11 -18.04
C LEU A 958 -19.33 -20.78 -19.02
N GLU A 959 -18.94 -21.01 -20.26
CA GLU A 959 -19.75 -21.71 -21.26
C GLU A 959 -19.99 -23.17 -20.87
N ASP A 960 -18.95 -23.89 -20.38
CA ASP A 960 -19.12 -25.26 -19.85
C ASP A 960 -20.14 -25.29 -18.70
N GLN A 961 -20.03 -24.36 -17.75
CA GLN A 961 -20.96 -24.32 -16.61
C GLN A 961 -22.39 -23.96 -17.02
N LYS A 962 -22.59 -23.02 -17.94
CA LYS A 962 -23.90 -22.68 -18.52
C LYS A 962 -24.52 -23.89 -19.26
N ALA A 963 -23.70 -24.64 -20.00
CA ALA A 963 -24.15 -25.84 -20.69
C ALA A 963 -24.58 -26.97 -19.72
N ARG A 964 -23.89 -27.11 -18.59
CA ARG A 964 -24.26 -28.07 -17.52
C ARG A 964 -25.58 -27.67 -16.83
N LEU A 965 -25.75 -26.41 -16.56
CA LEU A 965 -26.96 -25.83 -15.99
C LEU A 965 -28.18 -26.09 -16.91
N ALA A 966 -28.03 -25.81 -18.21
CA ALA A 966 -29.07 -26.02 -19.23
C ALA A 966 -29.47 -27.50 -19.41
N LYS A 967 -28.56 -28.45 -19.13
CA LYS A 967 -28.86 -29.91 -19.19
C LYS A 967 -29.56 -30.46 -17.94
N GLY A 968 -30.03 -29.59 -17.05
CA GLY A 968 -30.76 -29.98 -15.84
C GLY A 968 -29.86 -30.22 -14.62
N GLY A 969 -28.62 -29.78 -14.70
CA GLY A 969 -27.71 -29.70 -13.57
C GLY A 969 -28.03 -28.47 -12.73
N GLN A 970 -29.23 -28.39 -12.09
CA GLN A 970 -29.43 -27.33 -11.12
C GLN A 970 -28.55 -27.56 -9.89
N PRO A 971 -27.77 -26.56 -9.45
CA PRO A 971 -26.89 -26.66 -8.29
C PRO A 971 -27.62 -26.82 -6.98
#